data_285250dcaa95b0904e3df88bdad1e5ac
#
_entry.id   285250dcaa95b0904e3df88bdad1e5ac
#
_cell.length_a   1.000
_cell.length_b   1.000
_cell.length_c   1.000
_cell.angle_alpha   90.00
_cell.angle_beta   90.00
_cell.angle_gamma   90.00
#
_symmetry.space_group_name_H-M   'P 1'
#
loop_
_entity.id
_entity.type
_entity.pdbx_description
1 polymer ?
#
loop_
_entity_poly.entity_id
_entity_poly.type
_entity_poly.pdbx_seq_one_letter_code
_entity_poly.pdbx_strand_id
1 'polypeptide(L)'
;MNNQGRSILAWAALFIFVILLFNVFQSDSLLGGRNNITFSDFLTRVDEKTVNSVKIQGRVIEGISNDGSTFNTYAPDYPDLVNRLTSNDVNIEVVPLETRMNTFLGFLISWFPMLLLIGVWVFFMRQMHGGGKAMGFGKSKARLLSDKGPKITFKDVAGIDEAKEELTEIVDFLRDPSKFQKLGGKIPKGCLLIGPPGTGKTLLAKAIAGEANVPFFSISGSDFVEMFVGVGASRVRDMFEQGKRNAPCIIFIDEIDAVGRHRGIGMGGGNDEREQTLNQMLVEMDGFEANEGVVIIAATNRPDVLDRALLRPGRFDRQIAVANPDINGREQILKVHLKKIKYNSTVLARIIARGTPGFSGAELANLVNEAALIAARLGKKEVDMHDMEEAKDKVLMGVARRSIAMSEKEKRLTAYHEGGHALVGLYCPAASPIHKATIIPRGNALGMVQRLPETDEYSQNREQMESSIAVYMAGRVAEEIIFGRNKVTSGASSDIKGATNIARAMVTKAGLSDLIGPIFHGSSGDDMYDRQPNNETSEATAELIDAEVKRIITQGYEFAKDILTKHIDQLHTLANALIEYETLSGQQIKNLLSGRALDSEEENKFPFNDSSTIKIDKEKSPEKTKTTKAKKENSAS
;
A
#
# COMPACT_ATOMS: atom_id res chain seq x y z
N MET A 1 18.86 25.93 -20.96
CA MET A 1 19.99 25.03 -20.59
C MET A 1 19.87 24.75 -19.09
N ASN A 2 19.61 23.50 -18.73
CA ASN A 2 19.45 23.08 -17.34
C ASN A 2 20.73 23.32 -16.53
N ASN A 3 20.58 23.65 -15.23
CA ASN A 3 21.70 23.90 -14.31
C ASN A 3 22.75 22.77 -14.28
N GLN A 4 22.39 21.54 -14.62
CA GLN A 4 23.33 20.42 -14.78
C GLN A 4 24.27 20.57 -15.99
N GLY A 5 23.79 21.11 -17.11
CA GLY A 5 24.63 21.35 -18.29
C GLY A 5 25.69 22.44 -18.08
N ARG A 6 25.38 23.45 -17.26
CA ARG A 6 26.37 24.49 -16.86
C ARG A 6 27.47 23.96 -15.95
N SER A 7 27.14 23.04 -15.08
CA SER A 7 28.09 22.36 -14.20
C SER A 7 29.04 21.47 -14.97
N ILE A 8 28.55 20.67 -15.93
CA ILE A 8 29.38 19.78 -16.78
C ILE A 8 30.33 20.60 -17.68
N LEU A 9 29.87 21.73 -18.25
CA LEU A 9 30.69 22.63 -19.02
C LEU A 9 31.82 23.28 -18.19
N ALA A 10 31.52 23.66 -16.93
CA ALA A 10 32.53 24.22 -16.03
C ALA A 10 33.59 23.17 -15.64
N TRP A 11 33.22 21.92 -15.42
CA TRP A 11 34.17 20.83 -15.16
C TRP A 11 35.02 20.47 -16.39
N ALA A 12 34.40 20.45 -17.57
CA ALA A 12 35.14 20.23 -18.83
C ALA A 12 36.14 21.35 -19.09
N ALA A 13 35.77 22.61 -18.85
CA ALA A 13 36.67 23.77 -18.98
C ALA A 13 37.84 23.71 -17.98
N LEU A 14 37.57 23.32 -16.73
CA LEU A 14 38.58 23.13 -15.69
C LEU A 14 39.57 22.01 -16.09
N PHE A 15 39.08 20.89 -16.59
CA PHE A 15 39.88 19.75 -17.00
C PHE A 15 40.77 20.10 -18.21
N ILE A 16 40.24 20.82 -19.20
CA ILE A 16 41.01 21.33 -20.36
C ILE A 16 42.07 22.33 -19.87
N PHE A 17 41.75 23.19 -18.91
CA PHE A 17 42.69 24.15 -18.36
C PHE A 17 43.86 23.47 -17.63
N VAL A 18 43.58 22.41 -16.85
CA VAL A 18 44.60 21.60 -16.16
C VAL A 18 45.50 20.88 -17.17
N ILE A 19 44.95 20.34 -18.25
CA ILE A 19 45.74 19.71 -19.35
C ILE A 19 46.63 20.75 -20.06
N LEU A 20 46.09 21.94 -20.33
CA LEU A 20 46.87 23.03 -20.92
C LEU A 20 48.00 23.48 -20.00
N LEU A 21 47.75 23.64 -18.71
CA LEU A 21 48.78 23.95 -17.71
C LEU A 21 49.85 22.85 -17.65
N PHE A 22 49.47 21.57 -17.66
CA PHE A 22 50.39 20.45 -17.63
C PHE A 22 51.28 20.43 -18.91
N ASN A 23 50.72 20.72 -20.09
CA ASN A 23 51.47 20.84 -21.33
C ASN A 23 52.46 22.04 -21.31
N VAL A 24 52.07 23.18 -20.75
CA VAL A 24 52.96 24.34 -20.61
C VAL A 24 54.14 24.03 -19.68
N PHE A 25 53.90 23.30 -18.57
CA PHE A 25 54.98 22.87 -17.69
C PHE A 25 55.89 21.78 -18.25
N GLN A 26 55.43 21.02 -19.25
CA GLN A 26 56.21 19.97 -19.92
C GLN A 26 56.99 20.49 -21.12
N SER A 27 56.77 21.77 -21.52
CA SER A 27 57.36 22.36 -22.73
C SER A 27 58.81 22.82 -22.62
N ASP A 28 59.48 22.66 -21.48
CA ASP A 28 60.94 22.99 -21.36
C ASP A 28 61.86 21.98 -22.05
N SER A 29 61.33 20.97 -22.74
CA SER A 29 62.12 19.97 -23.48
C SER A 29 61.99 20.07 -24.99
N LEU A 30 61.39 21.12 -25.59
CA LEU A 30 61.11 21.24 -27.02
C LEU A 30 61.81 22.45 -27.71
N LEU A 31 63.04 22.79 -27.27
CA LEU A 31 63.88 23.73 -28.07
C LEU A 31 65.18 23.08 -28.46
N GLY A 32 65.24 22.63 -29.70
CA GLY A 32 66.44 22.44 -30.54
C GLY A 32 67.29 21.22 -30.19
N GLY A 33 67.41 20.31 -31.13
CA GLY A 33 68.41 19.25 -31.14
C GLY A 33 69.84 19.77 -31.08
N ARG A 34 70.32 20.07 -29.87
CA ARG A 34 71.75 20.34 -29.60
C ARG A 34 72.38 18.99 -29.33
N ASN A 35 73.40 18.63 -30.13
CA ASN A 35 74.13 17.40 -29.92
C ASN A 35 74.97 17.50 -28.66
N ASN A 36 74.58 16.75 -27.62
CA ASN A 36 75.43 16.64 -26.43
C ASN A 36 76.57 15.71 -26.70
N ILE A 37 77.80 16.23 -26.58
CA ILE A 37 79.03 15.45 -26.72
C ILE A 37 79.71 15.27 -25.35
N THR A 38 80.48 14.18 -25.23
CA THR A 38 81.24 13.96 -23.98
C THR A 38 82.37 14.99 -23.88
N PHE A 39 82.79 15.31 -22.65
CA PHE A 39 83.87 16.24 -22.39
C PHE A 39 85.21 15.77 -23.06
N SER A 40 85.43 14.48 -23.09
CA SER A 40 86.63 13.90 -23.76
C SER A 40 86.61 14.12 -25.28
N ASP A 41 85.40 13.93 -25.92
CA ASP A 41 85.26 14.20 -27.36
C ASP A 41 85.42 15.70 -27.68
N PHE A 42 84.93 16.55 -26.77
CA PHE A 42 85.16 17.98 -26.87
C PHE A 42 86.65 18.32 -26.87
N LEU A 43 87.47 17.79 -25.91
CA LEU A 43 88.89 18.00 -25.86
C LEU A 43 89.61 17.49 -27.11
N THR A 44 89.21 16.35 -27.64
CA THR A 44 89.75 15.80 -28.89
C THR A 44 89.48 16.75 -30.08
N ARG A 45 88.26 17.27 -30.17
CA ARG A 45 87.85 18.23 -31.22
C ARG A 45 88.59 19.57 -31.10
N VAL A 46 88.89 19.99 -29.86
CA VAL A 46 89.77 21.21 -29.64
C VAL A 46 91.15 20.98 -30.11
N ASP A 47 91.76 19.81 -29.81
CA ASP A 47 93.12 19.45 -30.26
C ASP A 47 93.26 19.28 -31.79
N GLU A 48 92.15 18.79 -32.41
CA GLU A 48 92.04 18.65 -33.85
C GLU A 48 91.74 19.98 -34.60
N LYS A 49 91.63 21.10 -33.85
CA LYS A 49 91.25 22.43 -34.33
C LYS A 49 89.94 22.50 -35.10
N THR A 50 88.98 21.67 -34.76
CA THR A 50 87.66 21.63 -35.39
C THR A 50 86.62 22.50 -34.67
N VAL A 51 86.95 23.13 -33.52
CA VAL A 51 86.07 24.01 -32.72
C VAL A 51 86.46 25.47 -33.01
N ASN A 52 85.46 26.28 -33.44
CA ASN A 52 85.65 27.68 -33.76
C ASN A 52 85.53 28.61 -32.55
N SER A 53 84.40 28.40 -31.75
CA SER A 53 84.19 29.22 -30.56
C SER A 53 83.48 28.42 -29.50
N VAL A 54 83.74 28.80 -28.23
CA VAL A 54 83.07 28.22 -27.06
C VAL A 54 82.51 29.29 -26.16
N LYS A 55 81.30 29.08 -25.63
CA LYS A 55 80.64 29.92 -24.62
C LYS A 55 80.58 29.13 -23.35
N ILE A 56 81.21 29.65 -22.29
CA ILE A 56 81.31 29.00 -21.00
C ILE A 56 80.36 29.70 -20.06
N GLN A 57 79.39 28.94 -19.53
CA GLN A 57 78.48 29.41 -18.51
C GLN A 57 78.50 28.45 -17.30
N GLY A 58 79.28 28.78 -16.32
CA GLY A 58 79.55 27.89 -15.18
C GLY A 58 80.27 26.60 -15.64
N ARG A 59 79.61 25.46 -15.54
CA ARG A 59 80.14 24.14 -16.00
C ARG A 59 79.58 23.69 -17.33
N VAL A 60 78.70 24.46 -17.92
CA VAL A 60 78.17 24.20 -19.26
C VAL A 60 79.02 24.90 -20.29
N ILE A 61 79.46 24.18 -21.31
CA ILE A 61 80.16 24.69 -22.46
C ILE A 61 79.30 24.47 -23.67
N GLU A 62 78.89 25.54 -24.34
CA GLU A 62 78.25 25.53 -25.64
C GLU A 62 79.33 25.85 -26.72
N GLY A 63 79.55 24.97 -27.64
CA GLY A 63 80.54 25.16 -28.68
C GLY A 63 79.95 25.22 -30.08
N ILE A 64 80.65 25.93 -31.00
CA ILE A 64 80.33 25.95 -32.40
C ILE A 64 81.55 25.37 -33.14
N SER A 65 81.35 24.33 -33.90
CA SER A 65 82.35 23.67 -34.71
C SER A 65 82.56 24.45 -36.00
N ASN A 66 83.70 24.24 -36.71
CA ASN A 66 84.00 24.90 -37.95
C ASN A 66 83.03 24.61 -39.12
N ASP A 67 82.22 23.51 -38.96
CA ASP A 67 81.14 23.13 -39.90
C ASP A 67 79.82 23.85 -39.60
N GLY A 68 79.78 24.73 -38.58
CA GLY A 68 78.58 25.47 -38.13
C GLY A 68 77.66 24.69 -37.19
N SER A 69 77.98 23.44 -36.85
CA SER A 69 77.18 22.66 -35.89
C SER A 69 77.39 23.12 -34.46
N THR A 70 76.32 23.23 -33.70
CA THR A 70 76.38 23.57 -32.27
C THR A 70 76.33 22.30 -31.40
N PHE A 71 77.16 22.30 -30.37
CA PHE A 71 77.18 21.21 -29.38
C PHE A 71 77.19 21.73 -27.94
N ASN A 72 76.79 20.91 -27.04
CA ASN A 72 76.86 21.18 -25.61
C ASN A 72 77.68 20.10 -24.90
N THR A 73 78.51 20.53 -23.93
CA THR A 73 79.24 19.60 -23.08
C THR A 73 79.32 20.15 -21.67
N TYR A 74 79.60 19.30 -20.70
CA TYR A 74 79.82 19.66 -19.29
C TYR A 74 81.28 19.50 -18.93
N ALA A 75 81.92 20.61 -18.53
CA ALA A 75 83.27 20.57 -18.06
C ALA A 75 83.33 20.20 -16.56
N PRO A 76 84.18 19.23 -16.15
CA PRO A 76 84.59 19.12 -14.76
C PRO A 76 85.45 20.31 -14.37
N ASP A 77 85.79 20.48 -13.06
CA ASP A 77 86.80 21.49 -12.67
C ASP A 77 88.15 21.10 -13.22
N TYR A 78 88.43 21.58 -14.42
CA TYR A 78 89.68 21.33 -15.13
C TYR A 78 90.45 22.63 -15.26
N PRO A 79 91.51 22.86 -14.39
CA PRO A 79 92.24 24.17 -14.29
C PRO A 79 92.91 24.58 -15.57
N ASP A 80 93.29 23.65 -16.44
CA ASP A 80 94.09 23.91 -17.66
C ASP A 80 93.24 24.08 -18.93
N LEU A 81 91.87 24.09 -18.77
CA LEU A 81 90.94 24.19 -19.88
C LEU A 81 91.12 25.45 -20.70
N VAL A 82 91.26 26.61 -20.07
CA VAL A 82 91.42 27.91 -20.72
C VAL A 82 92.70 27.97 -21.49
N ASN A 83 93.85 27.49 -20.91
CA ASN A 83 95.16 27.44 -21.59
C ASN A 83 95.08 26.56 -22.82
N ARG A 84 94.43 25.39 -22.80
CA ARG A 84 94.32 24.45 -23.91
C ARG A 84 93.43 25.01 -25.02
N LEU A 85 92.37 25.75 -24.71
CA LEU A 85 91.51 26.41 -25.69
C LEU A 85 92.23 27.56 -26.35
N THR A 86 92.96 28.38 -25.57
CA THR A 86 93.75 29.51 -26.10
C THR A 86 94.93 29.04 -27.02
N SER A 87 95.59 27.93 -26.65
CA SER A 87 96.68 27.36 -27.42
C SER A 87 96.23 26.80 -28.77
N ASN A 88 94.91 26.49 -28.92
CA ASN A 88 94.36 25.98 -30.18
C ASN A 88 93.51 27.02 -30.93
N ASP A 89 93.69 28.31 -30.67
CA ASP A 89 93.02 29.45 -31.31
C ASP A 89 91.49 29.43 -31.23
N VAL A 90 90.89 28.82 -30.19
CA VAL A 90 89.44 28.78 -29.97
C VAL A 90 89.00 30.09 -29.33
N ASN A 91 87.99 30.74 -29.90
CA ASN A 91 87.42 31.96 -29.32
C ASN A 91 86.57 31.66 -28.08
N ILE A 92 86.90 32.27 -26.95
CA ILE A 92 86.28 31.97 -25.65
C ILE A 92 85.42 33.15 -25.21
N GLU A 93 84.11 32.91 -25.06
CA GLU A 93 83.18 33.84 -24.49
C GLU A 93 82.74 33.31 -23.08
N VAL A 94 82.91 34.11 -22.05
CA VAL A 94 82.46 33.73 -20.70
C VAL A 94 81.27 34.58 -20.31
N VAL A 95 80.12 33.88 -19.96
CA VAL A 95 78.89 34.56 -19.57
C VAL A 95 78.65 34.31 -18.06
N PRO A 96 78.36 35.33 -17.25
CA PRO A 96 78.08 35.16 -15.86
C PRO A 96 76.78 34.38 -15.68
N LEU A 97 76.65 33.59 -14.57
CA LEU A 97 75.44 32.95 -14.16
C LEU A 97 74.45 34.03 -13.70
N GLU A 98 73.60 34.51 -14.60
CA GLU A 98 72.50 35.43 -14.20
C GLU A 98 71.44 34.71 -13.48
N THR A 99 71.38 34.76 -12.16
CA THR A 99 70.26 34.47 -11.30
C THR A 99 69.38 35.71 -11.17
N ARG A 100 68.69 36.09 -12.22
CA ARG A 100 67.63 37.09 -12.17
C ARG A 100 66.32 36.55 -12.77
N MET A 101 65.69 35.60 -12.10
CA MET A 101 64.25 35.57 -12.08
C MET A 101 63.80 36.52 -10.94
N ASN A 102 62.91 37.48 -11.28
CA ASN A 102 62.28 38.34 -10.26
C ASN A 102 61.78 37.46 -9.11
N THR A 103 62.42 37.55 -7.94
CA THR A 103 62.14 36.71 -6.77
C THR A 103 60.66 36.71 -6.37
N PHE A 104 59.97 37.79 -6.69
CA PHE A 104 58.55 37.95 -6.46
C PHE A 104 57.68 37.10 -7.40
N LEU A 105 58.03 37.00 -8.70
CA LEU A 105 57.28 36.20 -9.69
C LEU A 105 57.52 34.71 -9.45
N GLY A 106 58.72 34.30 -9.11
CA GLY A 106 59.07 32.94 -8.72
C GLY A 106 58.33 32.47 -7.46
N PHE A 107 58.23 33.36 -6.46
CA PHE A 107 57.46 33.12 -5.27
C PHE A 107 55.95 32.93 -5.59
N LEU A 108 55.35 33.80 -6.41
CA LEU A 108 53.97 33.70 -6.85
C LEU A 108 53.67 32.39 -7.60
N ILE A 109 54.57 31.99 -8.53
CA ILE A 109 54.42 30.75 -9.30
C ILE A 109 54.58 29.53 -8.38
N SER A 110 55.47 29.56 -7.42
CA SER A 110 55.67 28.46 -6.47
C SER A 110 54.48 28.28 -5.51
N TRP A 111 53.80 29.36 -5.09
CA TRP A 111 52.68 29.33 -4.19
C TRP A 111 51.31 29.21 -4.89
N PHE A 112 51.26 29.40 -6.22
CA PHE A 112 50.05 29.36 -7.00
C PHE A 112 49.29 28.03 -6.88
N PRO A 113 49.92 26.83 -6.93
CA PRO A 113 49.21 25.57 -6.72
C PRO A 113 48.57 25.47 -5.32
N MET A 114 49.25 25.97 -4.30
CA MET A 114 48.73 25.97 -2.92
C MET A 114 47.56 26.94 -2.75
N LEU A 115 47.68 28.15 -3.34
CA LEU A 115 46.59 29.14 -3.31
C LEU A 115 45.38 28.63 -4.14
N LEU A 116 45.60 27.91 -5.22
CA LEU A 116 44.58 27.30 -6.02
C LEU A 116 43.85 26.18 -5.22
N LEU A 117 44.62 25.33 -4.52
CA LEU A 117 44.02 24.30 -3.64
C LEU A 117 43.23 24.93 -2.50
N ILE A 118 43.73 26.00 -1.88
CA ILE A 118 42.98 26.72 -0.85
C ILE A 118 41.70 27.36 -1.43
N GLY A 119 41.80 27.96 -2.62
CA GLY A 119 40.64 28.52 -3.33
C GLY A 119 39.57 27.48 -3.66
N VAL A 120 40.01 26.32 -4.17
CA VAL A 120 39.13 25.18 -4.44
C VAL A 120 38.51 24.66 -3.12
N TRP A 121 39.31 24.54 -2.06
CA TRP A 121 38.82 24.10 -0.75
C TRP A 121 37.80 25.08 -0.15
N VAL A 122 38.07 26.40 -0.21
CA VAL A 122 37.14 27.46 0.22
C VAL A 122 35.88 27.47 -0.66
N PHE A 123 36.02 27.25 -1.96
CA PHE A 123 34.87 27.11 -2.88
C PHE A 123 34.01 25.90 -2.49
N PHE A 124 34.60 24.73 -2.26
CA PHE A 124 33.88 23.56 -1.77
C PHE A 124 33.26 23.78 -0.40
N MET A 125 33.99 24.41 0.52
CA MET A 125 33.43 24.78 1.83
C MET A 125 32.25 25.74 1.71
N ARG A 126 32.33 26.77 0.85
CA ARG A 126 31.20 27.67 0.59
C ARG A 126 30.03 26.95 -0.08
N GLN A 127 30.30 26.01 -0.98
CA GLN A 127 29.26 25.20 -1.61
C GLN A 127 28.63 24.23 -0.59
N MET A 128 29.38 23.67 0.33
CA MET A 128 28.86 22.86 1.44
C MET A 128 28.10 23.72 2.47
N HIS A 129 28.52 24.95 2.76
CA HIS A 129 27.82 25.87 3.66
C HIS A 129 26.63 26.60 2.99
N GLY A 130 26.64 26.75 1.66
CA GLY A 130 25.52 27.30 0.87
C GLY A 130 24.40 26.31 0.59
N GLY A 131 24.62 25.03 0.87
CA GLY A 131 23.67 23.93 0.69
C GLY A 131 22.92 23.57 1.96
N GLY A 132 22.09 24.45 2.51
CA GLY A 132 21.09 24.12 3.54
C GLY A 132 20.12 22.99 3.16
N LYS A 133 20.40 22.23 2.09
CA LYS A 133 19.67 21.03 1.67
C LYS A 133 20.13 19.74 2.36
N ALA A 134 21.34 19.68 2.91
CA ALA A 134 21.77 18.51 3.69
C ALA A 134 21.09 18.42 5.07
N MET A 135 20.56 19.53 5.61
CA MET A 135 19.72 19.53 6.81
C MET A 135 18.23 19.24 6.53
N GLY A 136 17.85 19.01 5.26
CA GLY A 136 16.46 18.72 4.88
C GLY A 136 16.05 17.25 5.06
N PHE A 137 16.99 16.33 5.31
CA PHE A 137 16.69 14.91 5.47
C PHE A 137 15.86 14.59 6.72
N GLY A 138 15.96 15.42 7.78
CA GLY A 138 15.21 15.25 9.02
C GLY A 138 13.86 15.98 9.07
N LYS A 139 13.49 16.76 8.04
CA LYS A 139 12.19 17.44 8.03
C LYS A 139 11.07 16.45 7.71
N SER A 140 10.02 16.52 8.48
CA SER A 140 8.82 15.73 8.28
C SER A 140 8.23 15.97 6.87
N LYS A 141 7.85 14.89 6.20
CA LYS A 141 7.05 14.93 4.96
C LYS A 141 5.55 15.08 5.26
N ALA A 142 5.18 15.38 6.50
CA ALA A 142 3.79 15.57 6.90
C ALA A 142 3.11 16.58 5.97
N ARG A 143 2.02 16.14 5.35
CA ARG A 143 1.23 16.99 4.45
C ARG A 143 0.17 17.68 5.28
N LEU A 144 0.32 18.99 5.44
CA LEU A 144 -0.80 19.81 5.86
C LEU A 144 -1.85 19.74 4.74
N LEU A 145 -3.02 19.18 5.02
CA LEU A 145 -4.16 19.34 4.12
C LEU A 145 -4.59 20.81 4.17
N SER A 146 -4.07 21.58 3.21
CA SER A 146 -4.41 22.99 3.09
C SER A 146 -5.90 23.17 2.77
N ASP A 147 -6.50 24.21 3.32
CA ASP A 147 -7.93 24.61 3.26
C ASP A 147 -8.56 24.77 1.87
N LYS A 148 -7.90 24.37 0.78
CA LYS A 148 -8.34 24.66 -0.59
C LYS A 148 -9.30 23.64 -1.21
N GLY A 149 -9.63 22.53 -0.48
CA GLY A 149 -10.57 21.51 -0.95
C GLY A 149 -11.90 21.55 -0.18
N PRO A 150 -12.98 20.89 -0.70
CA PRO A 150 -14.21 20.71 0.06
C PRO A 150 -13.89 19.94 1.35
N LYS A 151 -14.29 20.50 2.50
CA LYS A 151 -14.11 19.86 3.80
C LYS A 151 -14.93 18.59 3.86
N ILE A 152 -14.26 17.47 4.13
CA ILE A 152 -14.91 16.18 4.38
C ILE A 152 -15.48 16.21 5.80
N THR A 153 -16.76 15.88 5.97
CA THR A 153 -17.47 15.85 7.25
C THR A 153 -18.07 14.46 7.52
N PHE A 154 -18.67 14.25 8.67
CA PHE A 154 -19.38 12.99 8.99
C PHE A 154 -20.53 12.67 8.02
N LYS A 155 -21.05 13.65 7.27
CA LYS A 155 -22.04 13.44 6.21
C LYS A 155 -21.49 12.68 4.99
N ASP A 156 -20.19 12.77 4.78
CA ASP A 156 -19.50 12.11 3.67
C ASP A 156 -19.04 10.68 4.04
N VAL A 157 -19.15 10.33 5.31
CA VAL A 157 -18.81 9.01 5.86
C VAL A 157 -20.12 8.28 6.16
N ALA A 158 -20.28 7.06 5.66
CA ALA A 158 -21.47 6.25 5.83
C ALA A 158 -21.13 4.85 6.35
N GLY A 159 -22.07 4.20 7.04
CA GLY A 159 -21.99 2.79 7.41
C GLY A 159 -21.06 2.43 8.56
N ILE A 160 -20.69 3.40 9.41
CA ILE A 160 -19.85 3.22 10.59
C ILE A 160 -20.37 4.15 11.71
N ASP A 161 -21.67 4.04 12.01
CA ASP A 161 -22.34 5.01 12.89
C ASP A 161 -21.84 4.89 14.34
N GLU A 162 -21.54 3.69 14.85
CA GLU A 162 -20.97 3.47 16.17
C GLU A 162 -19.58 4.14 16.31
N ALA A 163 -18.71 3.98 15.31
CA ALA A 163 -17.41 4.62 15.32
C ALA A 163 -17.52 6.16 15.27
N LYS A 164 -18.53 6.71 14.57
CA LYS A 164 -18.78 8.15 14.56
C LYS A 164 -19.24 8.66 15.91
N GLU A 165 -20.11 7.91 16.61
CA GLU A 165 -20.60 8.27 17.93
C GLU A 165 -19.45 8.38 18.93
N GLU A 166 -18.57 7.37 18.99
CA GLU A 166 -17.38 7.39 19.85
C GLU A 166 -16.44 8.56 19.51
N LEU A 167 -16.30 8.91 18.23
CA LEU A 167 -15.44 10.00 17.77
C LEU A 167 -16.05 11.38 17.92
N THR A 168 -17.35 11.49 18.12
CA THR A 168 -18.03 12.78 18.35
C THR A 168 -17.53 13.43 19.63
N GLU A 169 -17.17 12.66 20.66
CA GLU A 169 -16.55 13.21 21.88
C GLU A 169 -15.20 13.92 21.57
N ILE A 170 -14.42 13.38 20.66
CA ILE A 170 -13.13 13.99 20.25
C ILE A 170 -13.38 15.28 19.47
N VAL A 171 -14.41 15.29 18.61
CA VAL A 171 -14.82 16.49 17.86
C VAL A 171 -15.29 17.58 18.82
N ASP A 172 -16.14 17.25 19.79
CA ASP A 172 -16.66 18.19 20.78
C ASP A 172 -15.54 18.78 21.62
N PHE A 173 -14.56 17.96 21.99
CA PHE A 173 -13.38 18.45 22.69
C PHE A 173 -12.55 19.42 21.86
N LEU A 174 -12.25 19.07 20.61
CA LEU A 174 -11.45 19.93 19.74
C LEU A 174 -12.16 21.28 19.47
N ARG A 175 -13.50 21.31 19.52
CA ARG A 175 -14.32 22.53 19.40
C ARG A 175 -14.34 23.37 20.69
N ASP A 176 -14.55 22.72 21.83
CA ASP A 176 -14.61 23.39 23.14
C ASP A 176 -13.93 22.56 24.24
N PRO A 177 -12.61 22.67 24.38
CA PRO A 177 -11.85 21.98 25.43
C PRO A 177 -12.29 22.37 26.85
N SER A 178 -12.79 23.59 27.03
CA SER A 178 -13.10 24.16 28.36
C SER A 178 -14.27 23.44 29.06
N LYS A 179 -15.21 22.89 28.26
CA LYS A 179 -16.35 22.13 28.77
C LYS A 179 -15.92 20.88 29.55
N PHE A 180 -14.92 20.18 29.03
CA PHE A 180 -14.43 18.92 29.64
C PHE A 180 -13.51 19.19 30.84
N GLN A 181 -12.69 20.24 30.77
CA GLN A 181 -11.78 20.63 31.84
C GLN A 181 -12.52 21.02 33.13
N LYS A 182 -13.66 21.71 33.01
CA LYS A 182 -14.50 22.13 34.17
C LYS A 182 -15.01 20.96 35.00
N LEU A 183 -15.18 19.78 34.40
CA LEU A 183 -15.65 18.56 35.03
C LEU A 183 -14.50 17.65 35.49
N GLY A 184 -13.23 18.04 35.27
CA GLY A 184 -12.05 17.23 35.60
C GLY A 184 -11.83 16.04 34.66
N GLY A 185 -12.55 15.97 33.54
CA GLY A 185 -12.38 14.94 32.52
C GLY A 185 -11.02 15.05 31.82
N LYS A 186 -10.30 13.94 31.73
CA LYS A 186 -9.08 13.83 30.94
C LYS A 186 -9.43 13.26 29.56
N ILE A 187 -8.99 13.94 28.52
CA ILE A 187 -9.24 13.51 27.17
C ILE A 187 -8.17 12.53 26.70
N PRO A 188 -8.54 11.53 25.88
CA PRO A 188 -7.56 10.63 25.30
C PRO A 188 -6.57 11.43 24.44
N LYS A 189 -5.28 11.23 24.71
CA LYS A 189 -4.21 11.85 23.90
C LYS A 189 -4.14 11.25 22.50
N GLY A 190 -4.49 9.96 22.39
CA GLY A 190 -4.43 9.22 21.15
C GLY A 190 -5.61 8.28 20.96
N CYS A 191 -6.01 8.17 19.69
CA CYS A 191 -7.04 7.24 19.23
C CYS A 191 -6.47 6.33 18.15
N LEU A 192 -6.66 5.02 18.30
CA LEU A 192 -6.25 4.01 17.33
C LEU A 192 -7.47 3.49 16.57
N LEU A 193 -7.51 3.72 15.27
CA LEU A 193 -8.51 3.17 14.36
C LEU A 193 -8.06 1.80 13.87
N ILE A 194 -8.81 0.76 14.21
CA ILE A 194 -8.51 -0.64 13.91
C ILE A 194 -9.54 -1.19 12.93
N GLY A 195 -9.13 -1.91 11.91
CA GLY A 195 -10.08 -2.60 11.03
C GLY A 195 -9.49 -3.04 9.71
N PRO A 196 -10.24 -3.80 8.90
CA PRO A 196 -9.81 -4.27 7.60
C PRO A 196 -9.40 -3.13 6.65
N PRO A 197 -8.61 -3.40 5.61
CA PRO A 197 -8.28 -2.40 4.61
C PRO A 197 -9.55 -1.95 3.87
N GLY A 198 -9.59 -0.66 3.48
CA GLY A 198 -10.71 -0.13 2.70
C GLY A 198 -11.98 0.24 3.49
N THR A 199 -12.01 0.08 4.82
CA THR A 199 -13.17 0.44 5.66
C THR A 199 -13.35 1.94 5.88
N GLY A 200 -12.39 2.77 5.41
CA GLY A 200 -12.53 4.23 5.47
C GLY A 200 -11.86 4.89 6.67
N LYS A 201 -10.92 4.25 7.35
CA LYS A 201 -10.19 4.79 8.51
C LYS A 201 -9.56 6.17 8.24
N THR A 202 -8.85 6.31 7.13
CA THR A 202 -8.26 7.59 6.70
C THR A 202 -9.34 8.65 6.36
N LEU A 203 -10.47 8.23 5.77
CA LEU A 203 -11.59 9.12 5.47
C LEU A 203 -12.25 9.61 6.76
N LEU A 204 -12.43 8.73 7.74
CA LEU A 204 -12.98 9.03 9.05
C LEU A 204 -12.11 10.03 9.81
N ALA A 205 -10.79 9.83 9.82
CA ALA A 205 -9.85 10.78 10.44
C ALA A 205 -9.94 12.19 9.82
N LYS A 206 -10.07 12.26 8.48
CA LYS A 206 -10.30 13.55 7.77
C LYS A 206 -11.64 14.16 8.13
N ALA A 207 -12.68 13.34 8.29
CA ALA A 207 -14.02 13.81 8.66
C ALA A 207 -14.05 14.40 10.08
N ILE A 208 -13.31 13.82 11.03
CA ILE A 208 -13.15 14.38 12.38
C ILE A 208 -12.56 15.79 12.32
N ALA A 209 -11.47 15.96 11.55
CA ALA A 209 -10.82 17.25 11.39
C ALA A 209 -11.73 18.30 10.73
N GLY A 210 -12.46 17.87 9.68
CA GLY A 210 -13.41 18.73 8.99
C GLY A 210 -14.61 19.10 9.85
N GLU A 211 -15.13 18.18 10.65
CA GLU A 211 -16.23 18.40 11.58
C GLU A 211 -15.82 19.30 12.76
N ALA A 212 -14.62 19.09 13.31
CA ALA A 212 -14.03 19.94 14.35
C ALA A 212 -13.51 21.28 13.82
N ASN A 213 -13.35 21.43 12.49
CA ASN A 213 -12.77 22.59 11.83
C ASN A 213 -11.34 22.92 12.30
N VAL A 214 -10.50 21.90 12.46
CA VAL A 214 -9.11 22.03 12.88
C VAL A 214 -8.13 21.59 11.79
N PRO A 215 -6.86 22.04 11.80
CA PRO A 215 -5.81 21.57 10.90
C PRO A 215 -5.59 20.07 10.99
N PHE A 216 -5.31 19.44 9.84
CA PHE A 216 -5.07 18.01 9.71
C PHE A 216 -3.70 17.73 9.12
N PHE A 217 -2.81 17.12 9.90
CA PHE A 217 -1.49 16.68 9.48
C PHE A 217 -1.54 15.19 9.21
N SER A 218 -1.18 14.76 8.01
CA SER A 218 -1.20 13.34 7.63
C SER A 218 0.19 12.86 7.22
N ILE A 219 0.59 11.72 7.76
CA ILE A 219 1.83 11.02 7.42
C ILE A 219 1.57 9.51 7.39
N SER A 220 2.29 8.77 6.56
CA SER A 220 2.30 7.31 6.61
C SER A 220 3.38 6.81 7.57
N GLY A 221 3.09 5.74 8.33
CA GLY A 221 4.10 5.05 9.14
C GLY A 221 5.33 4.64 8.33
N SER A 222 5.15 4.29 7.06
CA SER A 222 6.26 3.98 6.15
C SER A 222 7.20 5.16 5.88
N ASP A 223 6.73 6.41 6.00
CA ASP A 223 7.58 7.61 5.82
C ASP A 223 8.61 7.80 6.95
N PHE A 224 8.43 7.11 8.06
CA PHE A 224 9.37 7.11 9.19
C PHE A 224 10.44 6.04 9.07
N VAL A 225 10.24 5.03 8.21
CA VAL A 225 11.22 3.95 8.00
C VAL A 225 12.23 4.40 6.94
N GLU A 226 13.46 4.65 7.37
CA GLU A 226 14.55 5.09 6.51
C GLU A 226 15.78 4.20 6.71
N MET A 227 16.72 4.22 5.76
CA MET A 227 17.98 3.45 5.88
C MET A 227 19.00 4.09 6.81
N PHE A 228 18.86 5.38 7.12
CA PHE A 228 19.80 6.12 7.95
C PHE A 228 19.29 6.24 9.37
N VAL A 229 20.07 5.78 10.32
CA VAL A 229 19.75 5.81 11.75
C VAL A 229 19.48 7.24 12.23
N GLY A 230 18.37 7.42 12.95
CA GLY A 230 17.98 8.70 13.55
C GLY A 230 17.18 9.65 12.66
N VAL A 231 17.05 9.37 11.35
CA VAL A 231 16.24 10.22 10.44
C VAL A 231 14.76 10.07 10.75
N GLY A 232 14.27 8.84 10.96
CA GLY A 232 12.90 8.57 11.37
C GLY A 232 12.54 9.27 12.69
N ALA A 233 13.38 9.13 13.69
CA ALA A 233 13.19 9.80 14.98
C ALA A 233 13.17 11.35 14.86
N SER A 234 14.00 11.93 14.00
CA SER A 234 13.99 13.38 13.73
C SER A 234 12.68 13.82 13.05
N ARG A 235 12.15 13.04 12.12
CA ARG A 235 10.86 13.33 11.47
C ARG A 235 9.68 13.23 12.44
N VAL A 236 9.70 12.26 13.34
CA VAL A 236 8.72 12.16 14.42
C VAL A 236 8.71 13.45 15.22
N ARG A 237 9.88 13.88 15.73
CA ARG A 237 9.99 15.11 16.52
C ARG A 237 9.49 16.34 15.76
N ASP A 238 9.92 16.52 14.51
CA ASP A 238 9.49 17.67 13.68
C ASP A 238 7.97 17.68 13.46
N MET A 239 7.36 16.50 13.20
CA MET A 239 5.90 16.38 13.05
C MET A 239 5.16 16.80 14.34
N PHE A 240 5.62 16.32 15.49
CA PHE A 240 5.00 16.65 16.77
C PHE A 240 5.17 18.13 17.12
N GLU A 241 6.34 18.74 16.84
CA GLU A 241 6.55 20.18 16.97
C GLU A 241 5.63 21.00 16.05
N GLN A 242 5.44 20.56 14.81
CA GLN A 242 4.50 21.20 13.89
C GLN A 242 3.06 21.13 14.42
N GLY A 243 2.64 19.99 14.97
CA GLY A 243 1.35 19.86 15.63
C GLY A 243 1.18 20.84 16.79
N LYS A 244 2.16 20.91 17.71
CA LYS A 244 2.13 21.86 18.83
C LYS A 244 2.01 23.31 18.40
N ARG A 245 2.72 23.70 17.33
CA ARG A 245 2.65 25.09 16.79
C ARG A 245 1.31 25.44 16.16
N ASN A 246 0.53 24.44 15.73
CA ASN A 246 -0.75 24.61 15.04
C ASN A 246 -1.95 24.11 15.85
N ALA A 247 -1.80 23.99 17.16
CA ALA A 247 -2.88 23.58 18.05
C ALA A 247 -4.02 24.63 18.09
N PRO A 248 -5.30 24.22 18.12
CA PRO A 248 -5.78 22.83 18.13
C PRO A 248 -5.69 22.14 16.76
N CYS A 249 -5.20 20.89 16.70
CA CYS A 249 -5.02 20.15 15.45
C CYS A 249 -5.11 18.65 15.64
N ILE A 250 -5.22 17.92 14.51
CA ILE A 250 -5.13 16.47 14.47
C ILE A 250 -3.84 16.06 13.75
N ILE A 251 -3.08 15.14 14.37
CA ILE A 251 -1.97 14.44 13.75
C ILE A 251 -2.46 13.02 13.41
N PHE A 252 -2.49 12.69 12.12
CA PHE A 252 -2.91 11.39 11.64
C PHE A 252 -1.73 10.57 11.12
N ILE A 253 -1.57 9.36 11.66
CA ILE A 253 -0.52 8.41 11.27
C ILE A 253 -1.22 7.20 10.65
N ASP A 254 -1.13 7.08 9.33
CA ASP A 254 -1.65 5.90 8.63
C ASP A 254 -0.63 4.75 8.68
N GLU A 255 -1.10 3.50 8.65
CA GLU A 255 -0.24 2.31 8.65
C GLU A 255 0.81 2.32 9.78
N ILE A 256 0.38 2.62 11.01
CA ILE A 256 1.30 2.74 12.15
C ILE A 256 2.08 1.44 12.43
N ASP A 257 1.57 0.30 12.00
CA ASP A 257 2.21 -1.01 12.09
C ASP A 257 3.53 -1.11 11.32
N ALA A 258 3.80 -0.18 10.38
CA ALA A 258 5.10 -0.09 9.71
C ALA A 258 6.24 0.26 10.69
N VAL A 259 5.95 1.06 11.74
CA VAL A 259 6.92 1.51 12.76
C VAL A 259 6.66 0.82 14.10
N GLY A 260 5.40 0.64 14.46
CA GLY A 260 4.94 0.19 15.77
C GLY A 260 5.00 -1.31 16.02
N ARG A 261 5.73 -2.07 15.23
CA ARG A 261 5.76 -3.54 15.30
C ARG A 261 6.52 -4.05 16.52
N HIS A 262 6.05 -5.15 17.13
CA HIS A 262 6.74 -5.88 18.20
C HIS A 262 8.19 -6.22 17.86
N ARG A 263 9.04 -6.22 18.88
CA ARG A 263 10.44 -6.65 18.85
C ARG A 263 10.51 -8.12 18.44
N GLY A 264 10.82 -8.39 17.18
CA GLY A 264 11.12 -9.75 16.72
C GLY A 264 12.59 -10.08 16.94
N ILE A 265 12.89 -11.31 17.34
CA ILE A 265 14.26 -11.86 17.36
C ILE A 265 14.68 -12.06 15.88
N GLY A 266 15.06 -10.97 15.22
CA GLY A 266 15.53 -10.98 13.84
C GLY A 266 16.94 -10.43 13.77
N MET A 267 17.91 -11.26 13.37
CA MET A 267 19.28 -10.85 13.07
C MET A 267 19.29 -10.01 11.77
N GLY A 268 19.13 -8.67 11.90
CA GLY A 268 19.27 -7.78 10.75
C GLY A 268 19.19 -6.30 11.15
N GLY A 269 20.18 -5.51 10.75
CA GLY A 269 20.40 -4.09 11.12
C GLY A 269 19.33 -3.08 10.69
N GLY A 270 18.17 -3.52 10.20
CA GLY A 270 17.02 -2.65 9.90
C GLY A 270 16.03 -2.51 11.07
N ASN A 271 16.21 -3.24 12.17
CA ASN A 271 15.31 -3.19 13.31
C ASN A 271 15.67 -2.04 14.28
N ASP A 272 16.94 -1.67 14.37
CA ASP A 272 17.42 -0.66 15.33
C ASP A 272 16.87 0.74 15.01
N GLU A 273 16.74 1.07 13.74
CA GLU A 273 16.19 2.36 13.30
C GLU A 273 14.69 2.47 13.60
N ARG A 274 13.93 1.39 13.33
CA ARG A 274 12.50 1.34 13.66
C ARG A 274 12.26 1.43 15.16
N GLU A 275 13.05 0.74 15.96
CA GLU A 275 12.97 0.79 17.43
C GLU A 275 13.29 2.18 17.95
N GLN A 276 14.31 2.84 17.41
CA GLN A 276 14.65 4.22 17.78
C GLN A 276 13.52 5.18 17.43
N THR A 277 12.89 4.99 16.26
CA THR A 277 11.76 5.80 15.81
C THR A 277 10.53 5.57 16.69
N LEU A 278 10.22 4.31 17.02
CA LEU A 278 9.15 3.97 17.95
C LEU A 278 9.39 4.59 19.32
N ASN A 279 10.59 4.45 19.89
CA ASN A 279 10.93 5.03 21.19
C ASN A 279 10.79 6.56 21.18
N GLN A 280 11.20 7.24 20.08
CA GLN A 280 10.99 8.68 19.95
C GLN A 280 9.48 9.02 19.90
N MET A 281 8.67 8.24 19.19
CA MET A 281 7.21 8.44 19.15
C MET A 281 6.61 8.31 20.56
N LEU A 282 7.02 7.30 21.32
CA LEU A 282 6.55 7.10 22.69
C LEU A 282 6.94 8.29 23.59
N VAL A 283 8.17 8.80 23.47
CA VAL A 283 8.65 9.97 24.21
C VAL A 283 7.84 11.22 23.85
N GLU A 284 7.59 11.47 22.58
CA GLU A 284 6.80 12.63 22.15
C GLU A 284 5.36 12.53 22.65
N MET A 285 4.72 11.33 22.58
CA MET A 285 3.36 11.13 23.10
C MET A 285 3.27 11.33 24.61
N ASP A 286 4.26 10.85 25.37
CA ASP A 286 4.32 11.04 26.82
C ASP A 286 4.55 12.51 27.19
N GLY A 287 5.31 13.25 26.37
CA GLY A 287 5.61 14.67 26.51
C GLY A 287 4.48 15.64 26.19
N PHE A 288 3.30 15.15 25.76
CA PHE A 288 2.12 16.00 25.59
C PHE A 288 1.41 16.22 26.93
N GLU A 289 1.09 17.47 27.23
CA GLU A 289 0.14 17.77 28.30
C GLU A 289 -1.31 17.62 27.77
N ALA A 290 -2.21 17.17 28.64
CA ALA A 290 -3.63 16.93 28.29
C ALA A 290 -4.36 18.18 27.74
N ASN A 291 -3.76 19.36 27.84
CA ASN A 291 -4.36 20.65 27.50
C ASN A 291 -3.80 21.31 26.23
N GLU A 292 -2.86 20.68 25.55
CA GLU A 292 -2.20 21.28 24.36
C GLU A 292 -3.11 21.32 23.11
N GLY A 293 -4.30 20.69 23.15
CA GLY A 293 -5.26 20.73 22.02
C GLY A 293 -4.82 19.91 20.80
N VAL A 294 -3.83 19.04 20.94
CA VAL A 294 -3.37 18.15 19.87
C VAL A 294 -3.91 16.75 20.14
N VAL A 295 -4.61 16.18 19.15
CA VAL A 295 -5.09 14.79 19.19
C VAL A 295 -4.36 13.97 18.15
N ILE A 296 -3.80 12.84 18.57
CA ILE A 296 -3.12 11.91 17.69
C ILE A 296 -4.11 10.82 17.29
N ILE A 297 -4.29 10.61 15.99
CA ILE A 297 -5.11 9.51 15.47
C ILE A 297 -4.19 8.61 14.66
N ALA A 298 -4.13 7.33 14.99
CA ALA A 298 -3.41 6.36 14.18
C ALA A 298 -4.37 5.35 13.56
N ALA A 299 -3.99 4.77 12.43
CA ALA A 299 -4.75 3.71 11.77
C ALA A 299 -3.87 2.49 11.52
N THR A 300 -4.43 1.30 11.73
CA THR A 300 -3.79 0.02 11.40
C THR A 300 -4.80 -1.00 10.89
N ASN A 301 -4.33 -1.87 10.02
CA ASN A 301 -5.06 -3.07 9.60
C ASN A 301 -4.66 -4.30 10.43
N ARG A 302 -3.61 -4.19 11.24
CA ARG A 302 -2.99 -5.30 11.97
C ARG A 302 -2.69 -4.93 13.42
N PRO A 303 -3.70 -4.87 14.27
CA PRO A 303 -3.51 -4.54 15.70
C PRO A 303 -2.66 -5.60 16.43
N ASP A 304 -2.65 -6.85 15.94
CA ASP A 304 -1.92 -8.00 16.47
C ASP A 304 -0.40 -7.81 16.49
N VAL A 305 0.13 -7.03 15.55
CA VAL A 305 1.58 -6.82 15.43
C VAL A 305 2.09 -5.59 16.20
N LEU A 306 1.20 -4.77 16.76
CA LEU A 306 1.59 -3.54 17.44
C LEU A 306 2.24 -3.79 18.81
N ASP A 307 3.27 -3.00 19.12
CA ASP A 307 3.90 -3.01 20.43
C ASP A 307 2.91 -2.56 21.51
N ARG A 308 2.77 -3.38 22.56
CA ARG A 308 1.87 -3.10 23.70
C ARG A 308 2.18 -1.78 24.39
N ALA A 309 3.41 -1.26 24.24
CA ALA A 309 3.78 0.04 24.78
C ALA A 309 2.96 1.20 24.15
N LEU A 310 2.56 1.08 22.88
CA LEU A 310 1.70 2.06 22.21
C LEU A 310 0.27 2.09 22.78
N LEU A 311 -0.20 0.95 23.29
CA LEU A 311 -1.58 0.76 23.76
C LEU A 311 -1.73 1.07 25.27
N ARG A 312 -0.67 1.56 25.93
CA ARG A 312 -0.73 1.94 27.35
C ARG A 312 -1.52 3.24 27.53
N PRO A 313 -2.24 3.38 28.68
CA PRO A 313 -2.92 4.62 29.01
C PRO A 313 -2.00 5.85 28.91
N GLY A 314 -2.52 6.93 28.35
CA GLY A 314 -1.77 8.15 28.07
C GLY A 314 -1.11 8.19 26.68
N ARG A 315 -1.29 7.16 25.85
CA ARG A 315 -0.84 7.05 24.45
C ARG A 315 -2.04 6.79 23.55
N PHE A 316 -2.15 5.60 22.91
CA PHE A 316 -3.37 5.21 22.20
C PHE A 316 -4.31 4.50 23.19
N ASP A 317 -4.91 5.26 24.07
CA ASP A 317 -5.78 4.79 25.13
C ASP A 317 -7.22 4.52 24.67
N ARG A 318 -7.61 5.05 23.49
CA ARG A 318 -8.86 4.64 22.83
C ARG A 318 -8.57 3.83 21.57
N GLN A 319 -9.23 2.68 21.48
CA GLN A 319 -9.18 1.80 20.31
C GLN A 319 -10.60 1.71 19.73
N ILE A 320 -10.75 2.19 18.50
CA ILE A 320 -12.05 2.24 17.81
C ILE A 320 -12.02 1.25 16.65
N ALA A 321 -12.91 0.26 16.71
CA ALA A 321 -13.06 -0.72 15.64
C ALA A 321 -13.86 -0.14 14.47
N VAL A 322 -13.26 -0.12 13.30
CA VAL A 322 -13.91 0.25 12.04
C VAL A 322 -14.11 -1.01 11.21
N ALA A 323 -15.18 -1.75 11.51
CA ALA A 323 -15.51 -3.00 10.86
C ALA A 323 -15.99 -2.81 9.41
N ASN A 324 -16.13 -3.91 8.67
CA ASN A 324 -16.83 -3.88 7.39
C ASN A 324 -18.30 -3.49 7.63
N PRO A 325 -18.90 -2.70 6.72
CA PRO A 325 -20.27 -2.21 6.90
C PRO A 325 -21.28 -3.34 6.79
N ASP A 326 -22.34 -3.26 7.62
CA ASP A 326 -23.53 -4.08 7.52
C ASP A 326 -24.32 -3.74 6.24
N ILE A 327 -25.41 -4.44 5.98
CA ILE A 327 -26.24 -4.24 4.78
C ILE A 327 -26.76 -2.80 4.65
N ASN A 328 -27.11 -2.14 5.77
CA ASN A 328 -27.60 -0.78 5.79
C ASN A 328 -26.46 0.20 5.50
N GLY A 329 -25.31 -0.04 6.12
CA GLY A 329 -24.08 0.71 5.88
C GLY A 329 -23.62 0.60 4.43
N ARG A 330 -23.64 -0.61 3.85
CA ARG A 330 -23.31 -0.81 2.42
C ARG A 330 -24.28 -0.04 1.51
N GLU A 331 -25.57 -0.06 1.81
CA GLU A 331 -26.57 0.72 1.06
C GLU A 331 -26.29 2.23 1.16
N GLN A 332 -25.98 2.75 2.34
CA GLN A 332 -25.63 4.16 2.55
C GLN A 332 -24.36 4.53 1.78
N ILE A 333 -23.32 3.71 1.85
CA ILE A 333 -22.06 3.92 1.11
C ILE A 333 -22.31 3.92 -0.40
N LEU A 334 -23.08 2.97 -0.91
CA LEU A 334 -23.46 2.91 -2.32
C LEU A 334 -24.18 4.20 -2.74
N LYS A 335 -25.15 4.69 -1.94
CA LYS A 335 -25.85 5.95 -2.20
C LYS A 335 -24.91 7.15 -2.26
N VAL A 336 -23.87 7.20 -1.42
CA VAL A 336 -22.84 8.27 -1.45
C VAL A 336 -22.05 8.21 -2.75
N HIS A 337 -21.64 7.00 -3.20
CA HIS A 337 -20.85 6.86 -4.42
C HIS A 337 -21.69 7.01 -5.69
N LEU A 338 -22.94 6.55 -5.71
CA LEU A 338 -23.88 6.73 -6.81
C LEU A 338 -24.16 8.21 -7.12
N LYS A 339 -24.18 9.11 -6.12
CA LYS A 339 -24.32 10.56 -6.35
C LYS A 339 -23.22 11.14 -7.25
N LYS A 340 -22.09 10.48 -7.41
CA LYS A 340 -20.95 10.94 -8.22
C LYS A 340 -21.04 10.54 -9.68
N ILE A 341 -21.98 9.67 -10.04
CA ILE A 341 -22.19 9.15 -11.40
C ILE A 341 -23.62 9.44 -11.87
N LYS A 342 -23.86 9.36 -13.19
CA LYS A 342 -25.22 9.40 -13.75
C LYS A 342 -25.79 7.99 -13.77
N TYR A 343 -26.89 7.80 -13.09
CA TYR A 343 -27.59 6.50 -13.06
C TYR A 343 -29.10 6.70 -13.21
N ASN A 344 -29.79 5.68 -13.72
CA ASN A 344 -31.24 5.72 -13.90
C ASN A 344 -31.98 5.17 -12.67
N SER A 345 -33.31 5.28 -12.69
CA SER A 345 -34.19 4.85 -11.59
C SER A 345 -34.25 3.33 -11.36
N THR A 346 -33.71 2.52 -12.27
CA THR A 346 -33.67 1.06 -12.11
C THR A 346 -32.63 0.60 -11.10
N VAL A 347 -31.63 1.45 -10.80
CA VAL A 347 -30.55 1.13 -9.85
C VAL A 347 -31.08 1.14 -8.42
N LEU A 348 -31.17 -0.03 -7.81
CA LEU A 348 -31.60 -0.24 -6.44
C LEU A 348 -30.37 -0.55 -5.56
N ALA A 349 -29.87 0.44 -4.83
CA ALA A 349 -28.69 0.30 -3.97
C ALA A 349 -28.86 -0.85 -2.94
N ARG A 350 -30.08 -1.10 -2.45
CA ARG A 350 -30.39 -2.16 -1.49
C ARG A 350 -30.10 -3.56 -2.06
N ILE A 351 -30.43 -3.81 -3.33
CA ILE A 351 -30.17 -5.11 -3.97
C ILE A 351 -28.66 -5.36 -4.10
N ILE A 352 -27.93 -4.33 -4.52
CA ILE A 352 -26.45 -4.42 -4.61
C ILE A 352 -25.83 -4.61 -3.22
N ALA A 353 -26.32 -3.89 -2.20
CA ALA A 353 -25.85 -4.05 -0.82
C ALA A 353 -26.07 -5.47 -0.28
N ARG A 354 -27.21 -6.09 -0.59
CA ARG A 354 -27.47 -7.51 -0.26
C ARG A 354 -26.52 -8.45 -1.00
N GLY A 355 -26.18 -8.10 -2.26
CA GLY A 355 -25.31 -8.90 -3.13
C GLY A 355 -23.82 -8.76 -2.86
N THR A 356 -23.43 -7.95 -1.88
CA THR A 356 -22.02 -7.65 -1.56
C THR A 356 -21.70 -7.85 -0.08
N PRO A 357 -22.04 -9.03 0.53
CA PRO A 357 -21.71 -9.28 1.91
C PRO A 357 -20.18 -9.22 2.13
N GLY A 358 -19.74 -8.60 3.22
CA GLY A 358 -18.34 -8.49 3.57
C GLY A 358 -17.54 -7.43 2.79
N PHE A 359 -18.14 -6.73 1.83
CA PHE A 359 -17.45 -5.66 1.09
C PHE A 359 -17.14 -4.47 1.99
N SER A 360 -15.92 -3.99 1.84
CA SER A 360 -15.47 -2.71 2.41
C SER A 360 -16.01 -1.52 1.61
N GLY A 361 -15.92 -0.32 2.19
CA GLY A 361 -16.30 0.91 1.49
C GLY A 361 -15.51 1.15 0.20
N ALA A 362 -14.23 0.76 0.16
CA ALA A 362 -13.39 0.88 -1.04
C ALA A 362 -13.83 -0.07 -2.16
N GLU A 363 -14.22 -1.31 -1.82
CA GLU A 363 -14.72 -2.27 -2.80
C GLU A 363 -16.07 -1.83 -3.37
N LEU A 364 -16.96 -1.26 -2.55
CA LEU A 364 -18.23 -0.69 -3.01
C LEU A 364 -18.01 0.52 -3.92
N ALA A 365 -17.03 1.38 -3.60
CA ALA A 365 -16.65 2.51 -4.46
C ALA A 365 -16.10 2.02 -5.82
N ASN A 366 -15.25 0.98 -5.79
CA ASN A 366 -14.74 0.35 -7.00
C ASN A 366 -15.85 -0.27 -7.84
N LEU A 367 -16.82 -0.94 -7.21
CA LEU A 367 -17.98 -1.52 -7.90
C LEU A 367 -18.77 -0.46 -8.67
N VAL A 368 -19.07 0.68 -8.04
CA VAL A 368 -19.78 1.80 -8.68
C VAL A 368 -18.97 2.38 -9.85
N ASN A 369 -17.66 2.50 -9.68
CA ASN A 369 -16.76 2.96 -10.75
C ASN A 369 -16.73 1.96 -11.92
N GLU A 370 -16.65 0.65 -11.65
CA GLU A 370 -16.68 -0.40 -12.68
C GLU A 370 -18.00 -0.41 -13.46
N ALA A 371 -19.13 -0.19 -12.79
CA ALA A 371 -20.43 -0.06 -13.45
C ALA A 371 -20.45 1.14 -14.41
N ALA A 372 -19.90 2.28 -14.00
CA ALA A 372 -19.79 3.46 -14.87
C ALA A 372 -18.89 3.19 -16.08
N LEU A 373 -17.78 2.45 -15.90
CA LEU A 373 -16.89 2.06 -17.00
C LEU A 373 -17.57 1.09 -17.97
N ILE A 374 -18.37 0.14 -17.47
CA ILE A 374 -19.15 -0.80 -18.31
C ILE A 374 -20.16 -0.01 -19.13
N ALA A 375 -20.97 0.87 -18.50
CA ALA A 375 -21.96 1.69 -19.20
C ALA A 375 -21.31 2.59 -20.28
N ALA A 376 -20.17 3.22 -19.95
CA ALA A 376 -19.43 4.05 -20.91
C ALA A 376 -18.92 3.24 -22.11
N ARG A 377 -18.39 2.03 -21.89
CA ARG A 377 -17.94 1.12 -22.97
C ARG A 377 -19.07 0.70 -23.89
N LEU A 378 -20.29 0.56 -23.34
CA LEU A 378 -21.50 0.24 -24.11
C LEU A 378 -22.14 1.47 -24.76
N GLY A 379 -21.56 2.67 -24.61
CA GLY A 379 -22.10 3.91 -25.18
C GLY A 379 -23.38 4.41 -24.49
N LYS A 380 -23.71 3.92 -23.29
CA LYS A 380 -24.89 4.34 -22.53
C LYS A 380 -24.67 5.72 -21.94
N LYS A 381 -25.75 6.49 -21.74
CA LYS A 381 -25.71 7.82 -21.11
C LYS A 381 -25.80 7.78 -19.58
N GLU A 382 -26.35 6.70 -19.04
CA GLU A 382 -26.60 6.47 -17.62
C GLU A 382 -26.36 5.02 -17.28
N VAL A 383 -25.94 4.77 -16.05
CA VAL A 383 -25.75 3.41 -15.49
C VAL A 383 -27.13 2.83 -15.15
N ASP A 384 -27.39 1.62 -15.55
CA ASP A 384 -28.60 0.87 -15.19
C ASP A 384 -28.28 -0.28 -14.19
N MET A 385 -29.32 -0.98 -13.74
CA MET A 385 -29.16 -2.09 -12.79
C MET A 385 -28.35 -3.26 -13.37
N HIS A 386 -28.46 -3.50 -14.68
CA HIS A 386 -27.68 -4.54 -15.36
C HIS A 386 -26.18 -4.24 -15.31
N ASP A 387 -25.79 -2.97 -15.52
CA ASP A 387 -24.38 -2.56 -15.44
C ASP A 387 -23.84 -2.73 -14.02
N MET A 388 -24.67 -2.45 -12.99
CA MET A 388 -24.31 -2.66 -11.58
C MET A 388 -24.13 -4.14 -11.24
N GLU A 389 -25.01 -5.00 -11.73
CA GLU A 389 -24.91 -6.47 -11.54
C GLU A 389 -23.67 -7.05 -12.26
N GLU A 390 -23.41 -6.61 -13.49
CA GLU A 390 -22.23 -7.04 -14.25
C GLU A 390 -20.94 -6.56 -13.57
N ALA A 391 -20.93 -5.35 -13.03
CA ALA A 391 -19.80 -4.81 -12.24
C ALA A 391 -19.60 -5.61 -10.94
N LYS A 392 -20.69 -5.96 -10.24
CA LYS A 392 -20.65 -6.80 -9.05
C LYS A 392 -20.00 -8.15 -9.35
N ASP A 393 -20.46 -8.81 -10.41
CA ASP A 393 -19.91 -10.08 -10.84
C ASP A 393 -18.44 -9.97 -11.23
N LYS A 394 -18.07 -8.90 -11.94
CA LYS A 394 -16.68 -8.64 -12.33
C LYS A 394 -15.78 -8.45 -11.12
N VAL A 395 -16.22 -7.74 -10.09
CA VAL A 395 -15.43 -7.50 -8.86
C VAL A 395 -15.31 -8.79 -8.04
N LEU A 396 -16.39 -9.57 -7.91
CA LEU A 396 -16.40 -10.81 -7.13
C LEU A 396 -15.61 -11.95 -7.79
N MET A 397 -15.75 -12.11 -9.12
CA MET A 397 -15.30 -13.32 -9.82
C MET A 397 -14.35 -13.06 -10.97
N GLY A 398 -14.13 -11.79 -11.32
CA GLY A 398 -13.37 -11.42 -12.50
C GLY A 398 -14.20 -11.30 -13.78
N VAL A 399 -13.51 -11.05 -14.88
CA VAL A 399 -14.13 -10.79 -16.18
C VAL A 399 -14.81 -12.04 -16.74
N ALA A 400 -15.98 -11.88 -17.36
CA ALA A 400 -16.64 -12.95 -18.11
C ALA A 400 -15.77 -13.41 -19.30
N ARG A 401 -15.51 -14.70 -19.36
CA ARG A 401 -14.64 -15.31 -20.38
C ARG A 401 -15.46 -15.81 -21.57
N ARG A 402 -16.18 -14.91 -22.23
CA ARG A 402 -17.05 -15.25 -23.40
C ARG A 402 -16.26 -15.78 -24.60
N SER A 403 -14.94 -15.62 -24.62
CA SER A 403 -14.06 -16.14 -25.67
C SER A 403 -13.72 -17.63 -25.52
N ILE A 404 -14.01 -18.23 -24.36
CA ILE A 404 -13.84 -19.67 -24.20
C ILE A 404 -14.97 -20.37 -24.96
N ALA A 405 -14.60 -21.04 -26.04
CA ALA A 405 -15.51 -21.94 -26.74
C ALA A 405 -15.70 -23.19 -25.88
N MET A 406 -16.68 -23.19 -24.98
CA MET A 406 -17.09 -24.42 -24.29
C MET A 406 -17.67 -25.38 -25.28
N SER A 407 -17.25 -26.63 -25.24
CA SER A 407 -17.91 -27.68 -26.02
C SER A 407 -19.35 -27.86 -25.53
N GLU A 408 -20.27 -28.27 -26.43
CA GLU A 408 -21.65 -28.56 -26.04
C GLU A 408 -21.74 -29.58 -24.88
N LYS A 409 -20.77 -30.49 -24.83
CA LYS A 409 -20.66 -31.45 -23.73
C LYS A 409 -20.33 -30.78 -22.41
N GLU A 410 -19.38 -29.83 -22.38
CA GLU A 410 -19.00 -29.09 -21.20
C GLU A 410 -20.12 -28.12 -20.78
N LYS A 411 -20.74 -27.42 -21.74
CA LYS A 411 -21.89 -26.56 -21.49
C LYS A 411 -23.04 -27.32 -20.81
N ARG A 412 -23.34 -28.52 -21.33
CA ARG A 412 -24.36 -29.41 -20.75
C ARG A 412 -23.95 -29.88 -19.33
N LEU A 413 -22.69 -30.28 -19.13
CA LEU A 413 -22.20 -30.72 -17.84
C LEU A 413 -22.33 -29.60 -16.80
N THR A 414 -21.85 -28.39 -17.13
CA THR A 414 -21.96 -27.23 -16.28
C THR A 414 -23.42 -26.89 -15.95
N ALA A 415 -24.32 -26.95 -16.93
CA ALA A 415 -25.73 -26.66 -16.72
C ALA A 415 -26.40 -27.63 -15.72
N TYR A 416 -26.06 -28.91 -15.76
CA TYR A 416 -26.54 -29.86 -14.75
C TYR A 416 -25.88 -29.68 -13.40
N HIS A 417 -24.60 -29.31 -13.35
CA HIS A 417 -23.89 -29.01 -12.13
C HIS A 417 -24.53 -27.82 -11.42
N GLU A 418 -24.68 -26.68 -12.11
CA GLU A 418 -25.31 -25.48 -11.55
C GLU A 418 -26.80 -25.69 -11.27
N GLY A 419 -27.49 -26.46 -12.15
CA GLY A 419 -28.86 -26.87 -11.92
C GLY A 419 -29.02 -27.67 -10.62
N GLY A 420 -28.07 -28.55 -10.30
CA GLY A 420 -28.02 -29.29 -9.04
C GLY A 420 -27.91 -28.36 -7.82
N HIS A 421 -26.99 -27.44 -7.84
CA HIS A 421 -26.84 -26.42 -6.76
C HIS A 421 -28.12 -25.59 -6.58
N ALA A 422 -28.72 -25.15 -7.68
CA ALA A 422 -29.92 -24.34 -7.63
C ALA A 422 -31.12 -25.15 -7.12
N LEU A 423 -31.33 -26.36 -7.60
CA LEU A 423 -32.46 -27.18 -7.21
C LEU A 423 -32.40 -27.60 -5.75
N VAL A 424 -31.25 -28.10 -5.29
CA VAL A 424 -31.07 -28.45 -3.87
C VAL A 424 -31.21 -27.22 -2.99
N GLY A 425 -30.63 -26.05 -3.41
CA GLY A 425 -30.79 -24.80 -2.69
C GLY A 425 -32.24 -24.31 -2.55
N LEU A 426 -33.14 -24.67 -3.47
CA LEU A 426 -34.56 -24.34 -3.35
C LEU A 426 -35.30 -25.24 -2.35
N TYR A 427 -34.90 -26.51 -2.27
CA TYR A 427 -35.57 -27.50 -1.41
C TYR A 427 -34.93 -27.65 -0.03
N CYS A 428 -33.75 -27.06 0.23
CA CYS A 428 -33.16 -27.01 1.55
C CYS A 428 -33.88 -25.95 2.40
N PRO A 429 -34.38 -26.32 3.58
CA PRO A 429 -35.25 -25.43 4.39
C PRO A 429 -34.52 -24.19 4.92
N ALA A 430 -33.23 -24.30 5.19
CA ALA A 430 -32.42 -23.23 5.77
C ALA A 430 -31.41 -22.60 4.79
N ALA A 431 -31.57 -22.87 3.48
CA ALA A 431 -30.70 -22.28 2.46
C ALA A 431 -31.12 -20.85 2.11
N SER A 432 -30.15 -19.93 1.97
CA SER A 432 -30.43 -18.57 1.51
C SER A 432 -31.05 -18.54 0.12
N PRO A 433 -31.96 -17.57 -0.18
CA PRO A 433 -32.65 -17.48 -1.47
C PRO A 433 -31.67 -17.37 -2.65
N ILE A 434 -32.03 -18.04 -3.78
CA ILE A 434 -31.27 -17.95 -5.01
C ILE A 434 -31.51 -16.59 -5.64
N HIS A 435 -30.43 -15.88 -5.97
CA HIS A 435 -30.47 -14.63 -6.74
C HIS A 435 -30.42 -14.92 -8.23
N LYS A 436 -29.41 -15.69 -8.66
CA LYS A 436 -29.26 -16.12 -10.05
C LYS A 436 -28.44 -17.40 -10.18
N ALA A 437 -28.63 -18.10 -11.29
CA ALA A 437 -27.77 -19.19 -11.75
C ALA A 437 -27.25 -18.87 -13.16
N THR A 438 -25.96 -19.11 -13.41
CA THR A 438 -25.35 -18.84 -14.72
C THR A 438 -24.33 -19.91 -15.09
N ILE A 439 -24.23 -20.19 -16.38
CA ILE A 439 -23.21 -21.06 -16.97
C ILE A 439 -22.17 -20.26 -17.77
N ILE A 440 -22.17 -18.94 -17.67
CA ILE A 440 -21.16 -18.09 -18.29
C ILE A 440 -19.87 -18.18 -17.47
N PRO A 441 -18.73 -18.63 -18.04
CA PRO A 441 -17.48 -18.75 -17.34
C PRO A 441 -16.94 -17.41 -16.85
N ARG A 442 -16.50 -17.36 -15.57
CA ARG A 442 -15.85 -16.19 -14.97
C ARG A 442 -14.66 -16.62 -14.14
N GLY A 443 -13.53 -15.95 -14.29
CA GLY A 443 -12.31 -16.32 -13.58
C GLY A 443 -11.96 -17.81 -13.76
N ASN A 444 -11.97 -18.58 -12.69
CA ASN A 444 -11.71 -20.03 -12.70
C ASN A 444 -13.00 -20.87 -12.65
N ALA A 445 -14.17 -20.27 -12.50
CA ALA A 445 -15.43 -20.96 -12.45
C ALA A 445 -16.05 -21.06 -13.85
N LEU A 446 -16.62 -22.23 -14.18
CA LEU A 446 -17.32 -22.47 -15.44
C LEU A 446 -18.80 -22.05 -15.38
N GLY A 447 -19.37 -22.02 -14.18
CA GLY A 447 -20.70 -21.56 -13.86
C GLY A 447 -20.81 -21.13 -12.42
N MET A 448 -21.98 -20.72 -11.97
CA MET A 448 -22.23 -20.30 -10.60
C MET A 448 -23.71 -20.20 -10.26
N VAL A 449 -24.05 -20.59 -9.04
CA VAL A 449 -25.32 -20.23 -8.41
C VAL A 449 -25.05 -19.23 -7.28
N GLN A 450 -25.51 -18.00 -7.48
CA GLN A 450 -25.42 -16.96 -6.44
C GLN A 450 -26.67 -16.98 -5.55
N ARG A 451 -26.44 -17.05 -4.24
CA ARG A 451 -27.47 -16.94 -3.22
C ARG A 451 -27.28 -15.65 -2.44
N LEU A 452 -28.37 -14.98 -2.11
CA LEU A 452 -28.32 -13.73 -1.34
C LEU A 452 -29.15 -13.89 -0.06
N PRO A 453 -28.51 -13.80 1.11
CA PRO A 453 -29.25 -13.75 2.35
C PRO A 453 -30.12 -12.50 2.40
N GLU A 454 -31.22 -12.53 3.13
CA GLU A 454 -32.10 -11.37 3.30
C GLU A 454 -31.50 -10.33 4.26
N THR A 455 -30.72 -10.80 5.23
CA THR A 455 -30.01 -10.00 6.21
C THR A 455 -28.57 -10.51 6.33
N ASP A 456 -27.68 -9.72 6.93
CA ASP A 456 -26.34 -10.19 7.26
C ASP A 456 -26.42 -11.26 8.36
N GLU A 457 -25.85 -12.43 8.12
CA GLU A 457 -25.81 -13.55 9.05
C GLU A 457 -24.50 -13.52 9.83
N TYR A 458 -24.58 -13.17 11.12
CA TYR A 458 -23.41 -13.15 12.02
C TYR A 458 -23.17 -14.50 12.70
N SER A 459 -24.19 -15.36 12.76
CA SER A 459 -24.11 -16.71 13.30
C SER A 459 -24.94 -17.67 12.45
N GLN A 460 -24.46 -18.89 12.31
CA GLN A 460 -25.16 -19.95 11.59
C GLN A 460 -25.50 -21.08 12.54
N ASN A 461 -26.71 -21.55 12.48
CA ASN A 461 -27.12 -22.72 13.24
C ASN A 461 -26.75 -24.02 12.53
N ARG A 462 -26.91 -25.18 13.19
CA ARG A 462 -26.58 -26.51 12.65
C ARG A 462 -27.29 -26.76 11.32
N GLU A 463 -28.60 -26.48 11.24
CA GLU A 463 -29.43 -26.71 10.06
C GLU A 463 -28.98 -25.90 8.85
N GLN A 464 -28.57 -24.65 9.05
CA GLN A 464 -28.02 -23.79 7.98
C GLN A 464 -26.70 -24.31 7.47
N MET A 465 -25.79 -24.77 8.36
CA MET A 465 -24.50 -25.32 7.99
C MET A 465 -24.67 -26.66 7.24
N GLU A 466 -25.55 -27.56 7.71
CA GLU A 466 -25.88 -28.84 7.05
C GLU A 466 -26.52 -28.60 5.68
N SER A 467 -27.47 -27.66 5.59
CA SER A 467 -28.07 -27.25 4.31
C SER A 467 -27.03 -26.71 3.32
N SER A 468 -26.06 -25.92 3.81
CA SER A 468 -24.97 -25.42 3.00
C SER A 468 -24.08 -26.55 2.46
N ILE A 469 -23.76 -27.55 3.28
CA ILE A 469 -23.00 -28.73 2.87
C ILE A 469 -23.75 -29.49 1.77
N ALA A 470 -25.06 -29.71 1.95
CA ALA A 470 -25.88 -30.39 0.94
C ALA A 470 -25.88 -29.63 -0.40
N VAL A 471 -26.01 -28.30 -0.36
CA VAL A 471 -25.95 -27.48 -1.57
C VAL A 471 -24.56 -27.57 -2.23
N TYR A 472 -23.46 -27.54 -1.46
CA TYR A 472 -22.12 -27.72 -2.02
C TYR A 472 -21.94 -29.09 -2.69
N MET A 473 -22.51 -30.16 -2.15
CA MET A 473 -22.43 -31.50 -2.73
C MET A 473 -23.31 -31.66 -3.99
N ALA A 474 -24.32 -30.82 -4.17
CA ALA A 474 -25.37 -30.98 -5.15
C ALA A 474 -24.88 -30.99 -6.63
N GLY A 475 -23.89 -30.13 -6.96
CA GLY A 475 -23.32 -30.12 -8.32
C GLY A 475 -22.69 -31.46 -8.69
N ARG A 476 -21.85 -32.01 -7.81
CA ARG A 476 -21.25 -33.34 -7.99
C ARG A 476 -22.29 -34.46 -8.07
N VAL A 477 -23.30 -34.40 -7.22
CA VAL A 477 -24.40 -35.40 -7.20
C VAL A 477 -25.17 -35.35 -8.49
N ALA A 478 -25.49 -34.15 -9.00
CA ALA A 478 -26.16 -34.00 -10.30
C ALA A 478 -25.33 -34.60 -11.44
N GLU A 479 -24.02 -34.36 -11.47
CA GLU A 479 -23.13 -35.00 -12.44
C GLU A 479 -23.19 -36.55 -12.34
N GLU A 480 -23.17 -37.10 -11.14
CA GLU A 480 -23.19 -38.54 -10.88
C GLU A 480 -24.51 -39.18 -11.35
N ILE A 481 -25.66 -38.56 -11.06
CA ILE A 481 -26.99 -39.07 -11.43
C ILE A 481 -27.15 -39.05 -12.96
N ILE A 482 -26.76 -37.96 -13.63
CA ILE A 482 -27.04 -37.76 -15.06
C ILE A 482 -26.01 -38.45 -15.96
N PHE A 483 -24.73 -38.35 -15.63
CA PHE A 483 -23.65 -38.84 -16.49
C PHE A 483 -23.04 -40.18 -16.02
N GLY A 484 -23.35 -40.56 -14.78
CA GLY A 484 -22.83 -41.77 -14.16
C GLY A 484 -21.49 -41.51 -13.43
N ARG A 485 -21.22 -42.34 -12.42
CA ARG A 485 -20.12 -42.21 -11.48
C ARG A 485 -18.74 -42.03 -12.13
N ASN A 486 -18.51 -42.72 -13.25
CA ASN A 486 -17.20 -42.69 -13.93
C ASN A 486 -16.99 -41.42 -14.77
N LYS A 487 -17.99 -40.56 -14.91
CA LYS A 487 -17.93 -39.32 -15.70
C LYS A 487 -18.02 -38.05 -14.84
N VAL A 488 -18.00 -38.21 -13.53
CA VAL A 488 -17.91 -37.07 -12.58
C VAL A 488 -16.58 -36.37 -12.80
N THR A 489 -16.61 -35.03 -12.82
CA THR A 489 -15.42 -34.22 -13.14
C THR A 489 -14.71 -33.66 -11.90
N SER A 490 -13.54 -33.09 -12.10
CA SER A 490 -12.82 -32.34 -11.08
C SER A 490 -13.41 -30.93 -10.86
N GLY A 491 -14.44 -30.53 -11.59
CA GLY A 491 -15.11 -29.23 -11.46
C GLY A 491 -15.63 -28.97 -10.05
N ALA A 492 -16.12 -29.99 -9.38
CA ALA A 492 -16.62 -29.90 -8.00
C ALA A 492 -15.53 -29.78 -6.92
N SER A 493 -14.25 -29.60 -7.25
CA SER A 493 -13.17 -29.57 -6.26
C SER A 493 -13.28 -28.40 -5.27
N SER A 494 -13.73 -27.24 -5.73
CA SER A 494 -14.01 -26.06 -4.89
C SER A 494 -15.17 -26.31 -3.92
N ASP A 495 -16.22 -26.97 -4.38
CA ASP A 495 -17.41 -27.28 -3.58
C ASP A 495 -17.09 -28.31 -2.49
N ILE A 496 -16.33 -29.35 -2.86
CA ILE A 496 -15.85 -30.35 -1.89
C ILE A 496 -15.01 -29.67 -0.81
N LYS A 497 -14.12 -28.75 -1.20
CA LYS A 497 -13.30 -27.98 -0.25
C LYS A 497 -14.18 -27.11 0.65
N GLY A 498 -15.18 -26.41 0.10
CA GLY A 498 -16.14 -25.59 0.83
C GLY A 498 -16.91 -26.40 1.86
N ALA A 499 -17.51 -27.52 1.44
CA ALA A 499 -18.23 -28.43 2.31
C ALA A 499 -17.34 -29.00 3.43
N THR A 500 -16.10 -29.38 3.11
CA THR A 500 -15.14 -29.92 4.10
C THR A 500 -14.77 -28.85 5.13
N ASN A 501 -14.56 -27.61 4.71
CA ASN A 501 -14.26 -26.51 5.63
C ASN A 501 -15.41 -26.24 6.59
N ILE A 502 -16.66 -26.24 6.11
CA ILE A 502 -17.85 -26.07 6.96
C ILE A 502 -17.98 -27.22 7.93
N ALA A 503 -17.93 -28.48 7.46
CA ALA A 503 -18.03 -29.66 8.32
C ALA A 503 -16.92 -29.68 9.40
N ARG A 504 -15.68 -29.35 9.04
CA ARG A 504 -14.57 -29.24 9.99
C ARG A 504 -14.82 -28.11 10.99
N ALA A 505 -15.31 -26.95 10.57
CA ALA A 505 -15.66 -25.84 11.48
C ALA A 505 -16.79 -26.23 12.45
N MET A 506 -17.80 -26.96 11.98
CA MET A 506 -18.89 -27.48 12.84
C MET A 506 -18.32 -28.34 13.98
N VAL A 507 -17.39 -29.24 13.66
CA VAL A 507 -16.83 -30.21 14.62
C VAL A 507 -15.81 -29.56 15.54
N THR A 508 -14.88 -28.76 14.99
CA THR A 508 -13.68 -28.31 15.74
C THR A 508 -13.84 -26.95 16.39
N LYS A 509 -14.67 -26.06 15.82
CA LYS A 509 -14.80 -24.66 16.29
C LYS A 509 -16.16 -24.36 16.92
N ALA A 510 -17.23 -24.85 16.31
CA ALA A 510 -18.59 -24.55 16.74
C ALA A 510 -19.17 -25.52 17.77
N GLY A 511 -18.49 -26.68 18.04
CA GLY A 511 -18.98 -27.68 18.99
C GLY A 511 -20.33 -28.28 18.62
N LEU A 512 -20.63 -28.39 17.30
CA LEU A 512 -21.91 -28.86 16.77
C LEU A 512 -21.95 -30.37 16.49
N SER A 513 -20.95 -31.13 16.94
CA SER A 513 -20.93 -32.58 16.88
C SER A 513 -21.34 -33.18 18.21
N ASP A 514 -22.29 -34.11 18.19
CA ASP A 514 -22.74 -34.82 19.41
C ASP A 514 -21.68 -35.86 19.88
N LEU A 515 -20.81 -36.33 18.96
CA LEU A 515 -19.76 -37.29 19.26
C LEU A 515 -18.55 -36.64 19.95
N ILE A 516 -18.14 -35.47 19.46
CA ILE A 516 -16.97 -34.71 19.96
C ILE A 516 -17.38 -33.83 21.15
N GLY A 517 -18.62 -33.33 21.16
CA GLY A 517 -19.15 -32.41 22.15
C GLY A 517 -18.74 -30.95 21.92
N PRO A 518 -19.12 -30.04 22.83
CA PRO A 518 -18.86 -28.61 22.72
C PRO A 518 -17.45 -28.26 23.21
N ILE A 519 -16.44 -28.82 22.55
CA ILE A 519 -15.00 -28.62 22.83
C ILE A 519 -14.37 -27.93 21.63
N PHE A 520 -13.53 -26.93 21.89
CA PHE A 520 -12.77 -26.25 20.86
C PHE A 520 -11.48 -27.02 20.56
N HIS A 521 -11.36 -27.51 19.34
CA HIS A 521 -10.19 -28.22 18.80
C HIS A 521 -9.50 -27.45 17.65
N GLY A 522 -9.76 -26.17 17.52
CA GLY A 522 -9.08 -25.32 16.53
C GLY A 522 -7.71 -24.89 17.06
N SER A 523 -6.69 -24.83 16.19
CA SER A 523 -5.52 -24.05 16.54
C SER A 523 -5.97 -22.59 16.77
N SER A 524 -5.64 -22.02 17.92
CA SER A 524 -5.77 -20.59 18.18
C SER A 524 -4.80 -19.89 17.22
N GLY A 525 -5.28 -19.62 16.01
CA GLY A 525 -4.50 -18.97 14.94
C GLY A 525 -4.10 -17.52 15.23
N ASP A 526 -4.32 -17.04 16.44
CA ASP A 526 -3.90 -15.72 16.91
C ASP A 526 -2.44 -15.68 17.39
N ASP A 527 -1.82 -16.84 17.67
CA ASP A 527 -0.41 -16.89 18.01
C ASP A 527 0.45 -17.12 16.76
N MET A 528 0.67 -16.05 16.02
CA MET A 528 1.59 -15.99 14.87
C MET A 528 3.07 -16.32 15.25
N TYR A 529 3.33 -16.52 16.55
CA TYR A 529 4.64 -16.88 17.11
C TYR A 529 4.83 -18.36 17.34
N ASP A 530 3.75 -19.14 17.36
CA ASP A 530 3.86 -20.60 17.54
C ASP A 530 3.95 -21.28 16.17
N ARG A 531 5.17 -21.29 15.63
CA ARG A 531 5.53 -22.02 14.38
C ARG A 531 5.51 -23.54 14.53
N GLN A 532 5.22 -24.03 15.71
CA GLN A 532 4.95 -25.44 15.88
C GLN A 532 3.45 -25.65 15.77
N PRO A 533 2.98 -26.54 14.89
CA PRO A 533 1.63 -27.07 15.02
C PRO A 533 1.60 -27.83 16.33
N ASN A 534 1.30 -27.13 17.44
CA ASN A 534 0.91 -27.79 18.66
C ASN A 534 -0.37 -28.54 18.32
N ASN A 535 -0.26 -29.79 17.97
CA ASN A 535 -1.36 -30.72 17.98
C ASN A 535 -1.80 -30.87 19.45
N GLU A 536 -2.55 -29.89 19.95
CA GLU A 536 -3.21 -29.97 21.26
C GLU A 536 -4.23 -31.12 21.31
N THR A 537 -4.45 -31.75 20.16
CA THR A 537 -5.42 -32.83 19.96
C THR A 537 -4.67 -34.16 19.91
N SER A 538 -5.07 -35.13 20.73
CA SER A 538 -4.53 -36.47 20.67
C SER A 538 -4.86 -37.13 19.32
N GLU A 539 -4.04 -38.09 18.89
CA GLU A 539 -4.26 -38.85 17.64
C GLU A 539 -5.66 -39.48 17.60
N ALA A 540 -6.09 -40.09 18.72
CA ALA A 540 -7.43 -40.69 18.84
C ALA A 540 -8.56 -39.64 18.62
N THR A 541 -8.40 -38.42 19.15
CA THR A 541 -9.37 -37.36 18.93
C THR A 541 -9.33 -36.86 17.49
N ALA A 542 -8.17 -36.76 16.87
CA ALA A 542 -8.03 -36.38 15.46
C ALA A 542 -8.72 -37.39 14.52
N GLU A 543 -8.58 -38.70 14.79
CA GLU A 543 -9.31 -39.75 14.06
C GLU A 543 -10.83 -39.61 14.20
N LEU A 544 -11.32 -39.33 15.42
CA LEU A 544 -12.74 -39.07 15.68
C LEU A 544 -13.25 -37.84 14.94
N ILE A 545 -12.47 -36.75 14.91
CA ILE A 545 -12.79 -35.54 14.15
C ILE A 545 -12.91 -35.83 12.66
N ASP A 546 -11.96 -36.56 12.08
CA ASP A 546 -11.96 -36.91 10.66
C ASP A 546 -13.14 -37.85 10.31
N ALA A 547 -13.45 -38.81 11.19
CA ALA A 547 -14.60 -39.71 11.03
C ALA A 547 -15.93 -38.92 11.06
N GLU A 548 -16.06 -37.94 11.96
CA GLU A 548 -17.25 -37.13 12.12
C GLU A 548 -17.43 -36.14 10.94
N VAL A 549 -16.32 -35.49 10.49
CA VAL A 549 -16.34 -34.66 9.27
C VAL A 549 -16.80 -35.46 8.07
N LYS A 550 -16.27 -36.68 7.90
CA LYS A 550 -16.70 -37.60 6.81
C LYS A 550 -18.18 -37.95 6.93
N ARG A 551 -18.68 -38.22 8.15
CA ARG A 551 -20.08 -38.55 8.39
C ARG A 551 -20.99 -37.40 7.97
N ILE A 552 -20.70 -36.15 8.42
CA ILE A 552 -21.48 -34.96 8.11
C ILE A 552 -21.51 -34.71 6.59
N ILE A 553 -20.38 -34.79 5.92
CA ILE A 553 -20.29 -34.62 4.46
C ILE A 553 -21.12 -35.70 3.74
N THR A 554 -21.02 -36.96 4.18
CA THR A 554 -21.77 -38.07 3.59
C THR A 554 -23.29 -37.88 3.77
N GLN A 555 -23.72 -37.40 4.94
CA GLN A 555 -25.13 -37.09 5.17
C GLN A 555 -25.62 -35.96 4.23
N GLY A 556 -24.85 -34.87 4.08
CA GLY A 556 -25.18 -33.79 3.12
C GLY A 556 -25.24 -34.29 1.67
N TYR A 557 -24.33 -35.19 1.30
CA TYR A 557 -24.32 -35.83 -0.03
C TYR A 557 -25.57 -36.66 -0.28
N GLU A 558 -25.94 -37.56 0.65
CA GLU A 558 -27.14 -38.39 0.51
C GLU A 558 -28.41 -37.53 0.53
N PHE A 559 -28.49 -36.50 1.37
CA PHE A 559 -29.62 -35.58 1.37
C PHE A 559 -29.77 -34.84 0.02
N ALA A 560 -28.68 -34.35 -0.57
CA ALA A 560 -28.70 -33.76 -1.91
C ALA A 560 -29.15 -34.77 -2.98
N LYS A 561 -28.70 -36.01 -2.87
CA LYS A 561 -29.05 -37.10 -3.79
C LYS A 561 -30.55 -37.45 -3.73
N ASP A 562 -31.13 -37.50 -2.55
CA ASP A 562 -32.57 -37.76 -2.37
C ASP A 562 -33.41 -36.65 -2.99
N ILE A 563 -33.03 -35.37 -2.78
CA ILE A 563 -33.72 -34.23 -3.41
C ILE A 563 -33.62 -34.31 -4.93
N LEU A 564 -32.44 -34.52 -5.50
CA LEU A 564 -32.22 -34.53 -6.93
C LEU A 564 -32.90 -35.72 -7.60
N THR A 565 -32.89 -36.87 -6.96
CA THR A 565 -33.59 -38.08 -7.49
C THR A 565 -35.09 -37.89 -7.48
N LYS A 566 -35.65 -37.31 -6.41
CA LYS A 566 -37.08 -37.03 -6.30
C LYS A 566 -37.58 -36.00 -7.32
N HIS A 567 -36.74 -35.03 -7.67
CA HIS A 567 -37.06 -33.90 -8.53
C HIS A 567 -36.28 -33.92 -9.86
N ILE A 568 -36.01 -35.12 -10.40
CA ILE A 568 -35.14 -35.28 -11.57
C ILE A 568 -35.68 -34.54 -12.81
N ASP A 569 -37.01 -34.53 -13.03
CA ASP A 569 -37.63 -33.82 -14.15
C ASP A 569 -37.42 -32.31 -14.07
N GLN A 570 -37.47 -31.77 -12.85
CA GLN A 570 -37.17 -30.34 -12.60
C GLN A 570 -35.69 -30.02 -12.85
N LEU A 571 -34.77 -30.94 -12.53
CA LEU A 571 -33.38 -30.80 -12.86
C LEU A 571 -33.14 -30.73 -14.36
N HIS A 572 -33.81 -31.61 -15.12
CA HIS A 572 -33.75 -31.58 -16.60
C HIS A 572 -34.29 -30.26 -17.15
N THR A 573 -35.45 -29.81 -16.66
CA THR A 573 -36.06 -28.55 -17.07
C THR A 573 -35.14 -27.36 -16.82
N LEU A 574 -34.55 -27.28 -15.61
CA LEU A 574 -33.65 -26.20 -15.22
C LEU A 574 -32.34 -26.21 -16.01
N ALA A 575 -31.72 -27.39 -16.21
CA ALA A 575 -30.50 -27.53 -16.98
C ALA A 575 -30.71 -27.13 -18.46
N ASN A 576 -31.82 -27.53 -19.08
CA ASN A 576 -32.15 -27.15 -20.46
C ASN A 576 -32.35 -25.62 -20.57
N ALA A 577 -33.05 -25.00 -19.63
CA ALA A 577 -33.22 -23.57 -19.61
C ALA A 577 -31.87 -22.81 -19.38
N LEU A 578 -30.97 -23.35 -18.57
CA LEU A 578 -29.61 -22.77 -18.42
C LEU A 578 -28.78 -22.90 -19.70
N ILE A 579 -28.97 -23.98 -20.48
CA ILE A 579 -28.29 -24.12 -21.78
C ILE A 579 -28.80 -23.09 -22.79
N GLU A 580 -30.11 -22.79 -22.78
CA GLU A 580 -30.76 -21.87 -23.70
C GLU A 580 -30.52 -20.39 -23.35
N TYR A 581 -30.75 -20.03 -22.10
CA TYR A 581 -30.69 -18.63 -21.64
C TYR A 581 -29.36 -18.23 -21.01
N GLU A 582 -28.47 -19.16 -20.73
CA GLU A 582 -27.14 -19.02 -20.10
C GLU A 582 -27.18 -18.43 -18.68
N THR A 583 -28.20 -17.63 -18.35
CA THR A 583 -28.37 -17.03 -17.01
C THR A 583 -29.86 -16.97 -16.69
N LEU A 584 -30.22 -17.39 -15.47
CA LEU A 584 -31.57 -17.33 -14.94
C LEU A 584 -31.60 -16.63 -13.60
N SER A 585 -32.52 -15.69 -13.40
CA SER A 585 -32.77 -15.10 -12.09
C SER A 585 -33.49 -16.07 -11.15
N GLY A 586 -33.38 -15.87 -9.82
CA GLY A 586 -34.07 -16.72 -8.85
C GLY A 586 -35.60 -16.74 -9.05
N GLN A 587 -36.21 -15.65 -9.53
CA GLN A 587 -37.63 -15.58 -9.82
C GLN A 587 -37.97 -16.39 -11.09
N GLN A 588 -37.16 -16.28 -12.16
CA GLN A 588 -37.31 -17.08 -13.38
C GLN A 588 -37.20 -18.58 -13.05
N ILE A 589 -36.26 -18.97 -12.19
CA ILE A 589 -36.13 -20.36 -11.75
C ILE A 589 -37.40 -20.84 -11.05
N LYS A 590 -37.96 -20.05 -10.12
CA LYS A 590 -39.21 -20.38 -9.42
C LYS A 590 -40.39 -20.46 -10.38
N ASN A 591 -40.53 -19.54 -11.33
CA ASN A 591 -41.57 -19.52 -12.35
C ASN A 591 -41.49 -20.77 -13.26
N LEU A 592 -40.30 -21.08 -13.75
CA LEU A 592 -40.00 -22.23 -14.58
C LEU A 592 -40.42 -23.55 -13.91
N LEU A 593 -40.03 -23.73 -12.64
CA LEU A 593 -40.35 -24.95 -11.88
C LEU A 593 -41.82 -25.05 -11.47
N SER A 594 -42.56 -23.92 -11.46
CA SER A 594 -44.01 -23.89 -11.25
C SER A 594 -44.82 -24.03 -12.56
N GLY A 595 -44.17 -24.30 -13.70
CA GLY A 595 -44.80 -24.48 -14.99
C GLY A 595 -45.29 -23.20 -15.68
N ARG A 596 -44.83 -22.03 -15.24
CA ARG A 596 -45.11 -20.75 -15.89
C ARG A 596 -44.11 -20.48 -16.99
N ALA A 597 -44.56 -19.89 -18.11
CA ALA A 597 -43.65 -19.49 -19.19
C ALA A 597 -42.67 -18.42 -18.73
N LEU A 598 -41.45 -18.48 -19.25
CA LEU A 598 -40.46 -17.42 -19.08
C LEU A 598 -40.79 -16.30 -20.07
N ASP A 599 -41.35 -15.18 -19.60
CA ASP A 599 -41.62 -14.02 -20.45
C ASP A 599 -40.30 -13.34 -20.83
N SER A 600 -40.07 -13.22 -22.14
CA SER A 600 -38.75 -12.96 -22.73
C SER A 600 -38.29 -11.51 -22.71
N GLU A 601 -39.07 -10.50 -22.30
CA GLU A 601 -38.65 -9.09 -22.41
C GLU A 601 -39.06 -8.13 -21.26
N GLU A 602 -40.07 -8.41 -20.46
CA GLU A 602 -40.48 -7.44 -19.41
C GLU A 602 -39.98 -7.75 -17.98
N GLU A 603 -39.61 -8.98 -17.68
CA GLU A 603 -39.13 -9.38 -16.32
C GLU A 603 -37.62 -9.25 -16.09
N ASN A 604 -36.85 -8.77 -17.05
CA ASN A 604 -35.49 -8.26 -16.79
C ASN A 604 -35.47 -6.94 -15.95
N LYS A 605 -36.66 -6.38 -15.70
CA LYS A 605 -36.89 -5.45 -14.59
C LYS A 605 -37.07 -6.30 -13.34
N PHE A 606 -36.02 -6.48 -12.57
CA PHE A 606 -36.02 -7.15 -11.26
C PHE A 606 -37.26 -6.75 -10.43
N PRO A 607 -38.33 -7.58 -10.34
CA PRO A 607 -39.46 -7.24 -9.51
C PRO A 607 -39.20 -7.76 -8.10
N PHE A 608 -38.45 -7.02 -7.32
CA PHE A 608 -38.60 -7.08 -5.89
C PHE A 608 -39.71 -6.11 -5.52
N ASN A 609 -40.94 -6.60 -5.50
CA ASN A 609 -42.00 -5.96 -4.75
C ASN A 609 -41.60 -6.01 -3.29
N ASP A 610 -41.20 -4.86 -2.77
CA ASP A 610 -40.98 -4.61 -1.35
C ASP A 610 -42.35 -4.60 -0.65
N SER A 611 -42.90 -5.79 -0.39
CA SER A 611 -44.13 -5.95 0.36
C SER A 611 -43.91 -6.00 1.88
N SER A 612 -42.78 -5.51 2.35
CA SER A 612 -42.53 -5.27 3.77
C SER A 612 -42.40 -3.78 4.10
N THR A 613 -43.30 -2.95 3.58
CA THR A 613 -43.58 -1.70 4.24
C THR A 613 -44.40 -2.04 5.49
N ILE A 614 -43.74 -2.44 6.55
CA ILE A 614 -44.31 -2.41 7.88
C ILE A 614 -44.71 -0.96 8.10
N LYS A 615 -46.01 -0.68 7.99
CA LYS A 615 -46.63 0.54 8.51
C LYS A 615 -46.35 0.57 10.00
N ILE A 616 -45.32 1.32 10.39
CA ILE A 616 -45.22 1.74 11.80
C ILE A 616 -46.39 2.68 12.00
N ASP A 617 -47.48 2.15 12.52
CA ASP A 617 -48.56 2.95 13.10
C ASP A 617 -47.92 3.84 14.16
N LYS A 618 -47.88 5.13 13.88
CA LYS A 618 -47.58 6.14 14.87
C LYS A 618 -48.63 5.99 15.98
N GLU A 619 -48.29 5.29 17.06
CA GLU A 619 -49.03 5.33 18.27
C GLU A 619 -49.20 6.80 18.68
N LYS A 620 -50.46 7.21 18.74
CA LYS A 620 -50.91 8.53 19.20
C LYS A 620 -50.40 8.73 20.63
N SER A 621 -49.60 9.74 20.81
CA SER A 621 -49.26 10.27 22.14
C SER A 621 -50.52 10.49 22.95
N PRO A 622 -50.62 10.07 24.23
CA PRO A 622 -51.79 10.34 25.03
C PRO A 622 -51.94 11.83 25.29
N GLU A 623 -53.16 12.28 24.98
CA GLU A 623 -53.67 13.64 25.13
C GLU A 623 -53.52 14.10 26.58
N LYS A 624 -52.88 15.24 26.82
CA LYS A 624 -52.76 15.89 28.13
C LYS A 624 -54.14 16.27 28.64
N THR A 625 -54.69 15.52 29.59
CA THR A 625 -55.92 15.83 30.35
C THR A 625 -55.68 17.13 31.12
N LYS A 626 -56.45 18.16 30.76
CA LYS A 626 -56.55 19.40 31.51
C LYS A 626 -57.26 19.13 32.84
N THR A 627 -56.55 19.17 33.95
CA THR A 627 -57.11 19.16 35.28
C THR A 627 -57.66 20.57 35.61
N THR A 628 -58.96 20.64 35.67
CA THR A 628 -59.75 21.77 36.13
C THR A 628 -59.49 22.03 37.60
N LYS A 629 -59.18 23.26 37.98
CA LYS A 629 -59.14 23.78 39.36
C LYS A 629 -60.50 23.66 40.02
N ALA A 630 -60.59 22.89 41.08
CA ALA A 630 -61.71 23.02 42.08
C ALA A 630 -61.13 23.60 43.37
N LYS A 631 -61.59 24.79 43.69
CA LYS A 631 -61.53 25.40 45.00
C LYS A 631 -62.23 24.46 46.03
N LYS A 632 -61.66 24.26 47.20
CA LYS A 632 -62.39 24.09 48.41
C LYS A 632 -61.64 24.66 49.60
N GLU A 633 -62.34 25.45 50.28
CA GLU A 633 -62.09 26.13 51.55
C GLU A 633 -62.10 25.17 52.74
N ASN A 634 -61.37 25.60 53.78
CA ASN A 634 -61.67 25.48 55.25
C ASN A 634 -61.80 24.10 55.92
N SER A 635 -61.00 23.78 56.92
CA SER A 635 -61.10 24.27 58.32
C SER A 635 -60.31 23.34 59.24
N ALA A 636 -59.60 23.94 60.13
CA ALA A 636 -59.43 23.67 61.59
C ALA A 636 -59.27 22.22 62.08
N SER A 637 -58.14 21.83 62.57
CA SER A 637 -57.78 21.61 63.98
C SER A 637 -56.32 21.22 64.08
#